data_6e6e81eab3d9ef62bf3f61ab334154bf
#
_entry.id   6e6e81eab3d9ef62bf3f61ab334154bf
#
_cell.length_a   1.000
_cell.length_b   1.000
_cell.length_c   1.000
_cell.angle_alpha   90.00
_cell.angle_beta   90.00
_cell.angle_gamma   90.00
#
_symmetry.space_group_name_H-M   'P 1'
#
loop_
_entity.id
_entity.type
_entity.pdbx_description
1 polymer ?
#
loop_
_entity_poly.entity_id
_entity_poly.type
_entity_poly.pdbx_seq_one_letter_code
_entity_poly.pdbx_strand_id
1 'polypeptide(L)'
;MAYLTPASDVVSIIDAPPTPAASLAPGRRFVVLVHYESHPPVALLARPYLALAGLRLDPVLGSRQRVRRLTGLSVIALPGGQPRRIELPDGNSVSVPAWAPDGRRFAFTVDEPDGVAVWVGDAQTATAAAIPGLRVRDVLGGDPTSAASTVRWSRDGRSLLVLGTLAGATPPGPEPIEPQVEETAGKRSQMATFTDLLRTDADADVFEQLATTRLLRVEPDSGSVTELGEPGLYYHVSESPDGAHLLVYRLQRPFSFRVPYPYFARRVEVWTAGGELERVIADLPVSDQVPRQGVPTGPRMVSWEESVPASLVWTEAQDGGDPLVKAEHRDQLYRLMAPFGDSPQPSGLIQHRCLGWFDMAAPGSLMVTEHDRDRRWVTTRLTDLAEPGESRVIFDHSADEAYNDPGSPMMTVHPDGTRTVLQDGNQIYLRGEGASPDGDRPFLDRLDLTDLGTERIWQCPADAFENVLGFAGDDRETVLIWHESRTEPPNLVVTRLDGTERSQLTFWPDPHPQLTGMEKRLLTYDRGDGVTLTGILHLPPGYDAERDGPLPLVVWAYPLDYGDAGTAGQVRGSTERFSRLTGSEPVWFVLRGYAVLQNATMPVIGDPETMNDSYIEQTSAAASAHVAALTKMGIADPARVAVGGHSYGAFMTANLLAHTDLFAAGIARSGAYNRTLTPFGFQTERRSFWEATEVYDQVSPFRYADKISSPLLLIHGERDANSGTFPIQSERLFQALQGTGGTARLVMLPYESHGYLARESVLHVLAEQFSWLERWLGDSR
;
A
#
# COMPACT_ATOMS: atom_id res chain seq x y z
N MET A 1 -14.81 30.16 -5.02
CA MET A 1 -16.04 29.41 -4.69
C MET A 1 -15.83 28.68 -3.37
N ALA A 2 -16.84 28.53 -2.54
CA ALA A 2 -16.75 27.66 -1.36
C ALA A 2 -16.79 26.19 -1.77
N TYR A 3 -16.35 25.28 -0.90
CA TYR A 3 -16.55 23.84 -1.10
C TYR A 3 -18.06 23.55 -1.28
N LEU A 4 -18.39 22.76 -2.30
CA LEU A 4 -19.75 22.26 -2.51
C LEU A 4 -20.01 21.12 -1.52
N THR A 5 -21.27 20.99 -1.12
CA THR A 5 -21.74 19.90 -0.26
C THR A 5 -22.86 19.17 -1.00
N PRO A 6 -22.78 17.84 -1.17
CA PRO A 6 -23.86 17.07 -1.77
C PRO A 6 -25.06 16.96 -0.82
N ALA A 7 -26.11 16.26 -1.23
CA ALA A 7 -27.29 16.04 -0.41
C ALA A 7 -26.97 15.35 0.93
N SER A 8 -27.82 15.54 1.94
CA SER A 8 -27.59 15.13 3.32
C SER A 8 -27.42 13.61 3.51
N ASP A 9 -28.00 12.79 2.66
CA ASP A 9 -27.83 11.34 2.65
C ASP A 9 -26.37 10.93 2.38
N VAL A 10 -25.71 11.61 1.43
CA VAL A 10 -24.29 11.41 1.13
C VAL A 10 -23.42 11.90 2.27
N VAL A 11 -23.74 13.08 2.84
CA VAL A 11 -22.98 13.63 3.99
C VAL A 11 -23.02 12.69 5.18
N SER A 12 -24.19 12.11 5.49
CA SER A 12 -24.36 11.20 6.62
C SER A 12 -23.51 9.92 6.48
N ILE A 13 -23.31 9.43 5.25
CA ILE A 13 -22.45 8.27 4.98
C ILE A 13 -20.96 8.64 5.15
N ILE A 14 -20.54 9.80 4.62
CA ILE A 14 -19.16 10.28 4.75
C ILE A 14 -18.78 10.52 6.22
N ASP A 15 -19.71 10.99 7.02
CA ASP A 15 -19.52 11.27 8.45
C ASP A 15 -19.68 10.04 9.35
N ALA A 16 -20.12 8.90 8.80
CA ALA A 16 -20.27 7.67 9.57
C ALA A 16 -18.91 7.18 10.11
N PRO A 17 -18.86 6.71 11.37
CA PRO A 17 -17.63 6.16 11.92
C PRO A 17 -17.13 4.97 11.10
N PRO A 18 -15.86 4.96 10.68
CA PRO A 18 -15.31 3.84 9.94
C PRO A 18 -15.13 2.60 10.84
N THR A 19 -15.17 1.43 10.23
CA THR A 19 -14.86 0.17 10.92
C THR A 19 -13.42 0.20 11.43
N PRO A 20 -13.15 -0.02 12.74
CA PRO A 20 -11.80 -0.03 13.30
C PRO A 20 -10.91 -1.10 12.67
N ALA A 21 -9.61 -0.84 12.54
CA ALA A 21 -8.64 -1.85 12.15
C ALA A 21 -8.32 -2.79 13.30
N ALA A 22 -8.09 -4.07 13.01
CA ALA A 22 -7.77 -5.09 14.03
C ALA A 22 -6.27 -5.44 13.98
N SER A 23 -5.64 -5.49 15.16
CA SER A 23 -4.26 -5.93 15.38
C SER A 23 -4.26 -7.12 16.35
N LEU A 24 -4.03 -8.32 15.82
CA LEU A 24 -3.97 -9.55 16.60
C LEU A 24 -2.65 -9.64 17.37
N ALA A 25 -2.71 -9.96 18.65
CA ALA A 25 -1.54 -10.13 19.50
C ALA A 25 -0.73 -11.39 19.11
N PRO A 26 0.60 -11.38 19.25
CA PRO A 26 1.46 -12.57 19.03
C PRO A 26 0.97 -13.83 19.75
N GLY A 27 0.58 -13.70 21.00
CA GLY A 27 0.03 -14.80 21.83
C GLY A 27 -1.41 -15.19 21.49
N ARG A 28 -2.05 -14.57 20.47
CA ARG A 28 -3.39 -14.91 19.97
C ARG A 28 -4.52 -14.90 21.00
N ARG A 29 -4.31 -14.19 22.12
CA ARG A 29 -5.28 -14.05 23.22
C ARG A 29 -5.98 -12.72 23.23
N PHE A 30 -5.48 -11.74 22.48
CA PHE A 30 -6.01 -10.39 22.44
C PHE A 30 -6.01 -9.84 21.02
N VAL A 31 -6.96 -8.94 20.77
CA VAL A 31 -6.99 -8.08 19.58
C VAL A 31 -7.06 -6.64 20.05
N VAL A 32 -6.22 -5.77 19.51
CA VAL A 32 -6.39 -4.32 19.65
C VAL A 32 -7.13 -3.80 18.43
N LEU A 33 -8.23 -3.10 18.66
CA LEU A 33 -8.95 -2.32 17.66
C LEU A 33 -8.38 -0.91 17.62
N VAL A 34 -7.98 -0.46 16.45
CA VAL A 34 -7.48 0.89 16.19
C VAL A 34 -8.60 1.71 15.57
N HIS A 35 -9.10 2.70 16.29
CA HIS A 35 -10.13 3.61 15.83
C HIS A 35 -9.51 4.79 15.08
N TYR A 36 -10.18 5.26 14.03
CA TYR A 36 -9.73 6.41 13.25
C TYR A 36 -10.91 7.28 12.80
N GLU A 37 -10.63 8.52 12.46
CA GLU A 37 -11.64 9.41 11.86
C GLU A 37 -11.85 9.05 10.38
N SER A 38 -13.05 9.19 9.88
CA SER A 38 -13.38 8.87 8.48
C SER A 38 -12.60 9.77 7.53
N HIS A 39 -12.70 11.07 7.71
CA HIS A 39 -12.04 12.08 6.92
C HIS A 39 -11.53 13.22 7.81
N PRO A 40 -10.24 13.60 7.71
CA PRO A 40 -9.73 14.76 8.42
C PRO A 40 -10.33 16.04 7.85
N PRO A 41 -10.43 17.12 8.64
CA PRO A 41 -10.78 18.44 8.10
C PRO A 41 -9.66 18.98 7.22
N VAL A 42 -9.98 19.73 6.17
CA VAL A 42 -8.98 20.36 5.28
C VAL A 42 -7.97 21.23 6.04
N ALA A 43 -8.36 21.79 7.16
CA ALA A 43 -7.49 22.55 8.04
C ALA A 43 -6.30 21.75 8.58
N LEU A 44 -6.45 20.43 8.71
CA LEU A 44 -5.34 19.54 9.12
C LEU A 44 -4.31 19.41 7.98
N LEU A 45 -4.77 19.25 6.73
CA LEU A 45 -3.90 19.19 5.55
C LEU A 45 -3.23 20.53 5.26
N ALA A 46 -3.89 21.63 5.63
CA ALA A 46 -3.40 22.98 5.44
C ALA A 46 -2.34 23.44 6.49
N ARG A 47 -2.06 22.60 7.50
CA ARG A 47 -1.00 22.92 8.47
C ARG A 47 0.34 23.13 7.75
N PRO A 48 1.12 24.14 8.18
CA PRO A 48 2.47 24.33 7.65
C PRO A 48 3.32 23.08 7.86
N TYR A 49 4.14 22.74 6.86
CA TYR A 49 5.13 21.68 6.95
C TYR A 49 6.42 22.09 6.23
N LEU A 50 7.50 21.42 6.58
CA LEU A 50 8.76 21.52 5.88
C LEU A 50 8.85 20.38 4.87
N ALA A 51 9.10 20.73 3.61
CA ALA A 51 9.29 19.79 2.50
C ALA A 51 10.78 19.46 2.38
N LEU A 52 11.23 18.34 2.95
CA LEU A 52 12.65 18.00 3.06
C LEU A 52 12.90 16.53 2.75
N ALA A 53 13.81 16.24 1.85
CA ALA A 53 14.28 14.88 1.53
C ALA A 53 13.16 13.90 1.16
N GLY A 54 12.10 14.37 0.48
CA GLY A 54 10.92 13.58 0.12
C GLY A 54 9.91 13.42 1.25
N LEU A 55 10.08 14.16 2.35
CA LEU A 55 9.21 14.12 3.52
C LEU A 55 8.48 15.45 3.71
N ARG A 56 7.30 15.36 4.34
CA ARG A 56 6.56 16.50 4.88
C ARG A 56 6.62 16.43 6.40
N LEU A 57 7.37 17.35 6.99
CA LEU A 57 7.66 17.36 8.42
C LEU A 57 6.83 18.46 9.12
N ASP A 58 6.14 18.08 10.19
CA ASP A 58 5.47 19.04 11.08
C ASP A 58 6.54 19.72 11.96
N PRO A 59 6.77 21.05 11.81
CA PRO A 59 7.83 21.72 12.53
C PRO A 59 7.57 21.84 14.03
N VAL A 60 6.32 21.68 14.48
CA VAL A 60 5.93 21.75 15.89
C VAL A 60 6.22 20.43 16.60
N LEU A 61 5.77 19.31 16.00
CA LEU A 61 6.00 17.98 16.54
C LEU A 61 7.43 17.46 16.28
N GLY A 62 8.14 18.03 15.30
CA GLY A 62 9.44 17.56 14.84
C GLY A 62 9.38 16.14 14.24
N SER A 63 8.24 15.76 13.68
CA SER A 63 7.92 14.44 13.15
C SER A 63 7.26 14.57 11.79
N ARG A 64 7.04 13.45 11.07
CA ARG A 64 6.30 13.47 9.81
C ARG A 64 4.88 13.99 10.02
N GLN A 65 4.39 14.79 9.06
CA GLN A 65 3.02 15.28 9.08
C GLN A 65 2.04 14.11 9.00
N ARG A 66 1.17 13.99 10.00
CA ARG A 66 0.11 12.99 10.04
C ARG A 66 -1.20 13.64 9.61
N VAL A 67 -1.66 13.28 8.42
CA VAL A 67 -2.91 13.82 7.83
C VAL A 67 -4.13 12.96 8.13
N ARG A 68 -3.95 11.77 8.70
CA ARG A 68 -5.03 10.90 9.17
C ARG A 68 -4.86 10.64 10.66
N ARG A 69 -5.92 10.88 11.42
CA ARG A 69 -5.89 10.73 12.89
C ARG A 69 -6.44 9.38 13.30
N LEU A 70 -5.64 8.66 14.10
CA LEU A 70 -6.11 7.51 14.85
C LEU A 70 -6.62 8.00 16.21
N THR A 71 -7.90 7.74 16.49
CA THR A 71 -8.64 8.42 17.58
C THR A 71 -8.71 7.62 18.88
N GLY A 72 -8.11 6.43 18.93
CA GLY A 72 -8.05 5.62 20.14
C GLY A 72 -7.92 4.14 19.89
N LEU A 73 -7.82 3.40 20.98
CA LEU A 73 -7.61 1.96 21.01
C LEU A 73 -8.68 1.29 21.86
N SER A 74 -9.09 0.07 21.47
CA SER A 74 -9.90 -0.82 22.30
C SER A 74 -9.30 -2.23 22.28
N VAL A 75 -9.49 -2.99 23.34
CA VAL A 75 -8.97 -4.36 23.48
C VAL A 75 -10.12 -5.35 23.56
N ILE A 76 -9.99 -6.45 22.83
CA ILE A 76 -10.87 -7.64 22.93
C ILE A 76 -10.03 -8.81 23.43
N ALA A 77 -10.48 -9.50 24.46
CA ALA A 77 -9.92 -10.79 24.88
C ALA A 77 -10.53 -11.92 24.04
N LEU A 78 -9.71 -12.79 23.49
CA LEU A 78 -10.17 -13.96 22.75
C LEU A 78 -10.35 -15.16 23.67
N PRO A 79 -11.30 -16.08 23.39
CA PRO A 79 -12.16 -16.11 22.18
C PRO A 79 -13.49 -15.34 22.31
N GLY A 80 -13.87 -14.78 23.43
CA GLY A 80 -15.24 -14.30 23.64
C GLY A 80 -15.41 -12.99 24.41
N GLY A 81 -14.35 -12.15 24.49
CA GLY A 81 -14.41 -10.87 25.19
C GLY A 81 -15.19 -9.79 24.42
N GLN A 82 -15.69 -8.79 25.16
CA GLN A 82 -16.27 -7.59 24.57
C GLN A 82 -15.19 -6.50 24.40
N PRO A 83 -15.31 -5.58 23.41
CA PRO A 83 -14.39 -4.47 23.26
C PRO A 83 -14.36 -3.58 24.51
N ARG A 84 -13.17 -3.37 25.08
CA ARG A 84 -12.93 -2.43 26.20
C ARG A 84 -12.04 -1.30 25.70
N ARG A 85 -12.55 -0.07 25.76
CA ARG A 85 -11.80 1.11 25.33
C ARG A 85 -10.68 1.43 26.31
N ILE A 86 -9.52 1.82 25.77
CA ILE A 86 -8.42 2.36 26.55
C ILE A 86 -8.67 3.85 26.74
N GLU A 87 -8.59 4.32 27.98
CA GLU A 87 -8.70 5.73 28.30
C GLU A 87 -7.42 6.47 27.89
N LEU A 88 -7.57 7.49 27.06
CA LEU A 88 -6.51 8.32 26.52
C LEU A 88 -6.92 9.79 26.61
N PRO A 89 -5.97 10.74 26.63
CA PRO A 89 -6.29 12.16 26.60
C PRO A 89 -7.11 12.54 25.36
N ASP A 90 -8.15 13.34 25.55
CA ASP A 90 -9.06 13.76 24.48
C ASP A 90 -8.35 14.55 23.37
N GLY A 91 -8.75 14.32 22.14
CA GLY A 91 -8.31 15.08 20.97
C GLY A 91 -6.91 14.75 20.42
N ASN A 92 -6.20 13.82 21.05
CA ASN A 92 -4.87 13.40 20.60
C ASN A 92 -4.96 12.32 19.52
N SER A 93 -3.94 12.29 18.65
CA SER A 93 -3.74 11.21 17.69
C SER A 93 -2.84 10.14 18.32
N VAL A 94 -3.19 8.87 18.07
CA VAL A 94 -2.38 7.73 18.52
C VAL A 94 -1.74 7.04 17.31
N SER A 95 -0.81 6.11 17.54
CA SER A 95 -0.28 5.22 16.50
C SER A 95 -0.88 3.81 16.59
N VAL A 96 -0.72 3.04 15.51
CA VAL A 96 -0.93 1.58 15.54
C VAL A 96 0.06 0.97 16.54
N PRO A 97 -0.38 0.08 17.44
CA PRO A 97 0.47 -0.46 18.49
C PRO A 97 1.54 -1.44 17.96
N ALA A 98 2.70 -1.42 18.61
CA ALA A 98 3.75 -2.42 18.50
C ALA A 98 3.61 -3.40 19.69
N TRP A 99 3.29 -4.66 19.39
CA TRP A 99 3.13 -5.70 20.41
C TRP A 99 4.47 -6.13 21.00
N ALA A 100 4.47 -6.38 22.29
CA ALA A 100 5.53 -7.15 22.94
C ALA A 100 5.42 -8.64 22.57
N PRO A 101 6.52 -9.40 22.58
CA PRO A 101 6.51 -10.84 22.28
C PRO A 101 5.57 -11.64 23.18
N ASP A 102 5.33 -11.19 24.42
CA ASP A 102 4.41 -11.83 25.38
C ASP A 102 2.93 -11.79 24.93
N GLY A 103 2.62 -10.97 23.89
CA GLY A 103 1.26 -10.79 23.37
C GLY A 103 0.28 -10.15 24.36
N ARG A 104 0.77 -9.61 25.48
CA ARG A 104 -0.01 -8.92 26.49
C ARG A 104 0.22 -7.42 26.48
N ARG A 105 1.49 -7.00 26.45
CA ARG A 105 1.86 -5.58 26.41
C ARG A 105 2.00 -5.10 24.98
N PHE A 106 1.77 -3.82 24.78
CA PHE A 106 2.00 -3.15 23.49
C PHE A 106 2.42 -1.70 23.74
N ALA A 107 3.29 -1.21 22.89
CA ALA A 107 3.71 0.20 22.90
C ALA A 107 3.03 0.94 21.76
N PHE A 108 2.70 2.21 21.97
CA PHE A 108 2.18 3.10 20.96
C PHE A 108 2.59 4.55 21.26
N THR A 109 2.41 5.42 20.29
CA THR A 109 2.72 6.83 20.45
C THR A 109 1.44 7.66 20.53
N VAL A 110 1.52 8.79 21.22
CA VAL A 110 0.44 9.77 21.35
C VAL A 110 0.99 11.15 21.02
N ASP A 111 0.34 11.86 20.08
CA ASP A 111 0.70 13.23 19.75
C ASP A 111 0.22 14.15 20.87
N GLU A 112 1.15 14.82 21.54
CA GLU A 112 0.90 15.81 22.58
C GLU A 112 1.37 17.21 22.12
N PRO A 113 0.93 18.30 22.73
CA PRO A 113 1.31 19.65 22.28
C PRO A 113 2.80 19.93 22.27
N ASP A 114 3.58 19.22 23.08
CA ASP A 114 5.03 19.37 23.26
C ASP A 114 5.86 18.28 22.56
N GLY A 115 5.23 17.43 21.76
CA GLY A 115 5.89 16.36 21.01
C GLY A 115 5.14 15.03 21.02
N VAL A 116 5.79 13.98 20.57
CA VAL A 116 5.22 12.64 20.48
C VAL A 116 5.65 11.81 21.68
N ALA A 117 4.69 11.49 22.56
CA ALA A 117 4.91 10.70 23.77
C ALA A 117 4.84 9.19 23.49
N VAL A 118 5.59 8.39 24.26
CA VAL A 118 5.51 6.93 24.23
C VAL A 118 4.62 6.44 25.34
N TRP A 119 3.67 5.57 25.01
CA TRP A 119 2.73 4.95 25.93
C TRP A 119 2.86 3.42 25.86
N VAL A 120 2.64 2.77 26.98
CA VAL A 120 2.58 1.30 27.10
C VAL A 120 1.21 0.90 27.60
N GLY A 121 0.58 -0.01 26.84
CA GLY A 121 -0.71 -0.61 27.16
C GLY A 121 -0.58 -2.04 27.64
N ASP A 122 -1.54 -2.46 28.45
CA ASP A 122 -1.75 -3.83 28.90
C ASP A 122 -3.11 -4.33 28.40
N ALA A 123 -3.09 -5.34 27.53
CA ALA A 123 -4.30 -5.89 26.92
C ALA A 123 -5.20 -6.63 27.94
N GLN A 124 -4.63 -7.19 29.00
CA GLN A 124 -5.42 -7.90 30.01
C GLN A 124 -6.28 -6.96 30.83
N THR A 125 -5.74 -5.80 31.22
CA THR A 125 -6.46 -4.79 31.99
C THR A 125 -7.21 -3.78 31.14
N ALA A 126 -6.84 -3.63 29.84
CA ALA A 126 -7.26 -2.59 28.91
C ALA A 126 -6.92 -1.18 29.45
N THR A 127 -5.73 -1.02 30.00
CA THR A 127 -5.20 0.24 30.51
C THR A 127 -3.93 0.62 29.78
N ALA A 128 -3.57 1.89 29.79
CA ALA A 128 -2.29 2.35 29.26
C ALA A 128 -1.77 3.53 30.07
N ALA A 129 -0.45 3.71 30.07
CA ALA A 129 0.21 4.83 30.71
C ALA A 129 1.37 5.37 29.86
N ALA A 130 1.59 6.68 29.91
CA ALA A 130 2.74 7.31 29.31
C ALA A 130 4.04 6.96 30.06
N ILE A 131 5.14 6.79 29.35
CA ILE A 131 6.47 6.76 29.96
C ILE A 131 6.86 8.22 30.23
N PRO A 132 7.03 8.62 31.52
CA PRO A 132 7.20 10.01 31.87
C PRO A 132 8.43 10.65 31.21
N GLY A 133 8.24 11.81 30.58
CA GLY A 133 9.33 12.59 29.98
C GLY A 133 9.93 12.00 28.71
N LEU A 134 9.52 10.83 28.25
CA LEU A 134 10.01 10.22 27.01
C LEU A 134 9.28 10.81 25.81
N ARG A 135 10.06 11.37 24.88
CA ARG A 135 9.57 11.90 23.59
C ARG A 135 10.32 11.24 22.44
N VAL A 136 9.62 10.90 21.39
CA VAL A 136 10.18 10.34 20.17
C VAL A 136 10.10 11.33 19.02
N ARG A 137 10.93 11.09 18.00
CA ARG A 137 10.92 11.86 16.77
C ARG A 137 10.81 10.90 15.58
N ASP A 138 9.64 10.92 14.92
CA ASP A 138 9.33 10.06 13.79
C ASP A 138 9.59 10.81 12.47
N VAL A 139 10.86 10.89 12.06
CA VAL A 139 11.27 11.47 10.77
C VAL A 139 11.71 10.38 9.80
N LEU A 140 12.59 9.49 10.24
CA LEU A 140 13.12 8.40 9.43
C LEU A 140 12.43 7.08 9.80
N GLY A 141 12.42 6.12 8.87
CA GLY A 141 11.87 4.78 9.12
C GLY A 141 10.60 4.48 8.33
N GLY A 142 9.81 3.53 8.82
CA GLY A 142 8.64 2.97 8.14
C GLY A 142 7.39 3.84 8.16
N ASP A 143 6.21 3.22 8.32
CA ASP A 143 4.90 3.89 8.34
C ASP A 143 4.78 4.86 9.54
N PRO A 144 4.51 6.17 9.31
CA PRO A 144 4.33 7.15 10.36
C PRO A 144 3.12 6.90 11.27
N THR A 145 2.17 6.09 10.84
CA THR A 145 1.01 5.71 11.64
C THR A 145 1.29 4.55 12.60
N SER A 146 2.45 3.91 12.48
CA SER A 146 2.87 2.76 13.31
C SER A 146 3.91 3.16 14.36
N ALA A 147 3.71 2.75 15.60
CA ALA A 147 4.71 2.90 16.67
C ALA A 147 6.04 2.22 16.32
N ALA A 148 6.01 1.12 15.55
CA ALA A 148 7.19 0.35 15.19
C ALA A 148 8.22 1.13 14.35
N SER A 149 7.90 2.33 13.86
CA SER A 149 8.87 3.22 13.21
C SER A 149 9.88 3.80 14.21
N THR A 150 9.46 4.07 15.45
CA THR A 150 10.27 4.74 16.47
C THR A 150 10.40 3.98 17.78
N VAL A 151 9.55 2.96 18.01
CA VAL A 151 9.49 2.20 19.27
C VAL A 151 9.40 0.73 18.95
N ARG A 152 10.34 -0.06 19.44
CA ARG A 152 10.38 -1.52 19.27
C ARG A 152 10.62 -2.20 20.61
N TRP A 153 9.93 -3.29 20.85
CA TRP A 153 10.24 -4.14 22.00
C TRP A 153 11.57 -4.87 21.79
N SER A 154 12.32 -5.02 22.88
CA SER A 154 13.44 -5.98 22.94
C SER A 154 12.92 -7.41 22.74
N ARG A 155 13.79 -8.30 22.33
CA ARG A 155 13.45 -9.71 22.11
C ARG A 155 12.86 -10.37 23.35
N ASP A 156 13.35 -10.05 24.52
CA ASP A 156 12.84 -10.59 25.80
C ASP A 156 11.55 -9.89 26.28
N GLY A 157 11.09 -8.87 25.55
CA GLY A 157 9.89 -8.11 25.87
C GLY A 157 9.99 -7.24 27.14
N ARG A 158 11.17 -7.03 27.72
CA ARG A 158 11.34 -6.29 28.98
C ARG A 158 11.62 -4.82 28.78
N SER A 159 12.28 -4.47 27.68
CA SER A 159 12.62 -3.09 27.38
C SER A 159 12.14 -2.67 25.98
N LEU A 160 12.24 -1.39 25.70
CA LEU A 160 11.96 -0.78 24.40
C LEU A 160 13.23 -0.19 23.82
N LEU A 161 13.46 -0.40 22.54
CA LEU A 161 14.38 0.40 21.72
C LEU A 161 13.62 1.60 21.17
N VAL A 162 14.08 2.79 21.43
CA VAL A 162 13.35 4.03 21.16
C VAL A 162 14.24 5.05 20.44
N LEU A 163 13.72 5.66 19.38
CA LEU A 163 14.33 6.80 18.72
C LEU A 163 13.87 8.10 19.40
N GLY A 164 14.60 8.49 20.44
CA GLY A 164 14.27 9.61 21.30
C GLY A 164 14.70 10.97 20.74
N THR A 165 14.04 12.03 21.18
CA THR A 165 14.39 13.41 20.81
C THR A 165 15.68 13.86 21.47
N LEU A 166 16.40 14.79 20.83
CA LEU A 166 17.50 15.54 21.45
C LEU A 166 16.95 16.67 22.32
N ALA A 167 17.50 16.82 23.54
CA ALA A 167 17.17 17.97 24.37
C ALA A 167 17.69 19.27 23.74
N GLY A 168 16.87 20.34 23.75
CA GLY A 168 17.29 21.66 23.28
C GLY A 168 17.38 21.82 21.76
N ALA A 169 16.75 20.95 20.98
CA ALA A 169 16.66 21.15 19.52
C ALA A 169 15.95 22.49 19.24
N THR A 170 16.68 23.43 18.63
CA THR A 170 16.13 24.73 18.21
C THR A 170 15.25 24.51 16.98
N PRO A 171 14.06 25.14 16.89
CA PRO A 171 13.29 25.14 15.65
C PRO A 171 14.14 25.65 14.48
N PRO A 172 13.95 25.10 13.28
CA PRO A 172 14.68 25.58 12.10
C PRO A 172 14.44 27.06 11.90
N GLY A 173 15.52 27.78 11.50
CA GLY A 173 15.45 29.18 11.15
C GLY A 173 14.60 29.44 9.90
N PRO A 174 14.34 30.69 9.53
CA PRO A 174 13.64 31.02 8.31
C PRO A 174 14.36 30.44 7.09
N GLU A 175 13.61 29.93 6.11
CA GLU A 175 14.17 29.44 4.85
C GLU A 175 15.00 30.57 4.17
N PRO A 176 16.24 30.27 3.75
CA PRO A 176 17.02 31.22 2.98
C PRO A 176 16.38 31.47 1.63
N ILE A 177 16.38 32.74 1.18
CA ILE A 177 15.90 33.13 -0.14
C ILE A 177 17.06 32.96 -1.12
N GLU A 178 17.24 31.76 -1.66
CA GLU A 178 18.34 31.45 -2.56
C GLU A 178 17.80 30.82 -3.86
N PRO A 179 18.45 31.05 -5.02
CA PRO A 179 18.08 30.37 -6.25
C PRO A 179 18.46 28.88 -6.14
N GLN A 180 17.53 28.01 -6.58
CA GLN A 180 17.84 26.60 -6.75
C GLN A 180 18.69 26.40 -8.01
N VAL A 181 19.84 25.75 -7.88
CA VAL A 181 20.76 25.45 -9.00
C VAL A 181 20.99 23.95 -9.05
N GLU A 182 20.67 23.35 -10.19
CA GLU A 182 20.93 21.94 -10.46
C GLU A 182 21.89 21.82 -11.65
N GLU A 183 22.90 20.96 -11.53
CA GLU A 183 23.88 20.69 -12.57
C GLU A 183 23.98 19.19 -12.83
N THR A 184 24.17 18.81 -14.10
CA THR A 184 24.44 17.43 -14.51
C THR A 184 25.86 17.30 -15.05
N ALA A 185 26.59 16.30 -14.56
CA ALA A 185 27.97 16.00 -14.95
C ALA A 185 28.08 14.91 -16.06
N GLY A 186 27.03 14.72 -16.86
CA GLY A 186 27.02 13.75 -17.96
C GLY A 186 26.81 12.29 -17.55
N LYS A 187 26.57 12.01 -16.28
CA LYS A 187 26.20 10.67 -15.82
C LYS A 187 24.72 10.38 -16.10
N ARG A 188 24.44 9.19 -16.62
CA ARG A 188 23.06 8.73 -16.82
C ARG A 188 22.38 8.51 -15.48
N SER A 189 21.15 9.04 -15.33
CA SER A 189 20.22 8.71 -14.26
C SER A 189 18.81 8.74 -14.85
N GLN A 190 18.14 7.60 -14.83
CA GLN A 190 16.79 7.42 -15.36
C GLN A 190 15.75 7.27 -14.21
N MET A 191 16.07 7.80 -13.05
CA MET A 191 15.17 7.74 -11.92
C MET A 191 13.90 8.55 -12.14
N ALA A 192 12.84 8.17 -11.43
CA ALA A 192 11.59 8.93 -11.39
C ALA A 192 11.83 10.35 -10.86
N THR A 193 10.92 11.27 -11.19
CA THR A 193 10.88 12.61 -10.62
C THR A 193 10.23 12.57 -9.24
N PHE A 194 10.84 13.24 -8.27
CA PHE A 194 10.36 13.32 -6.91
C PHE A 194 10.03 14.75 -6.52
N THR A 195 9.15 14.92 -5.53
CA THR A 195 8.82 16.20 -4.90
C THR A 195 9.40 16.29 -3.48
N ASP A 196 9.24 17.44 -2.87
CA ASP A 196 9.60 17.69 -1.47
C ASP A 196 11.09 17.36 -1.17
N LEU A 197 11.96 17.51 -2.17
CA LEU A 197 13.41 17.25 -2.06
C LEU A 197 14.15 18.37 -1.31
N LEU A 198 15.38 18.09 -0.89
CA LEU A 198 16.32 19.12 -0.47
C LEU A 198 16.67 20.02 -1.66
N ARG A 199 16.84 21.33 -1.44
CA ARG A 199 17.13 22.32 -2.48
C ARG A 199 18.45 23.05 -2.26
N THR A 200 18.83 23.18 -0.99
CA THR A 200 20.02 23.95 -0.54
C THR A 200 20.76 23.18 0.55
N ASP A 201 21.99 23.59 0.82
CA ASP A 201 22.75 23.08 1.97
C ASP A 201 22.05 23.44 3.30
N ALA A 202 21.34 24.56 3.36
CA ALA A 202 20.54 24.91 4.53
C ALA A 202 19.38 23.94 4.75
N ASP A 203 18.69 23.47 3.69
CA ASP A 203 17.68 22.40 3.80
C ASP A 203 18.31 21.13 4.33
N ALA A 204 19.52 20.79 3.86
CA ALA A 204 20.24 19.61 4.31
C ALA A 204 20.60 19.70 5.81
N ASP A 205 20.98 20.88 6.30
CA ASP A 205 21.27 21.11 7.72
C ASP A 205 20.00 21.03 8.57
N VAL A 206 18.89 21.61 8.09
CA VAL A 206 17.59 21.52 8.77
C VAL A 206 17.08 20.06 8.80
N PHE A 207 17.20 19.34 7.67
CA PHE A 207 16.84 17.93 7.61
C PHE A 207 17.66 17.12 8.63
N GLU A 208 18.98 17.28 8.65
CA GLU A 208 19.86 16.58 9.59
C GLU A 208 19.49 16.88 11.04
N GLN A 209 19.24 18.15 11.37
CA GLN A 209 18.81 18.55 12.72
C GLN A 209 17.49 17.89 13.14
N LEU A 210 16.50 17.85 12.24
CA LEU A 210 15.18 17.26 12.52
C LEU A 210 15.23 15.74 12.54
N ALA A 211 16.04 15.12 11.70
CA ALA A 211 16.13 13.66 11.58
C ALA A 211 17.10 13.00 12.57
N THR A 212 17.96 13.79 13.23
CA THR A 212 18.87 13.26 14.25
C THR A 212 18.10 12.87 15.52
N THR A 213 18.30 11.65 15.96
CA THR A 213 17.69 11.07 17.16
C THR A 213 18.75 10.43 18.06
N ARG A 214 18.38 10.11 19.29
CA ARG A 214 19.16 9.25 20.20
C ARG A 214 18.56 7.86 20.19
N LEU A 215 19.37 6.83 20.07
CA LEU A 215 18.93 5.47 20.30
C LEU A 215 18.93 5.20 21.81
N LEU A 216 17.77 4.85 22.36
CA LEU A 216 17.55 4.65 23.79
C LEU A 216 17.06 3.22 24.04
N ARG A 217 17.55 2.60 25.09
CA ARG A 217 16.92 1.43 25.71
C ARG A 217 16.14 1.92 26.94
N VAL A 218 14.86 1.63 26.96
CA VAL A 218 13.94 2.11 28.00
C VAL A 218 13.26 0.92 28.66
N GLU A 219 13.31 0.86 29.98
CA GLU A 219 12.56 -0.12 30.78
C GLU A 219 11.21 0.50 31.18
N PRO A 220 10.08 0.06 30.63
CA PRO A 220 8.79 0.71 30.86
C PRO A 220 8.36 0.68 32.33
N ASP A 221 8.69 -0.38 33.06
CA ASP A 221 8.24 -0.59 34.45
C ASP A 221 8.98 0.31 35.45
N SER A 222 10.26 0.57 35.24
CA SER A 222 11.09 1.42 36.11
C SER A 222 11.23 2.86 35.59
N GLY A 223 10.98 3.08 34.29
CA GLY A 223 11.28 4.33 33.62
C GLY A 223 12.78 4.56 33.41
N SER A 224 13.62 3.54 33.63
CA SER A 224 15.08 3.62 33.41
C SER A 224 15.37 3.80 31.91
N VAL A 225 16.27 4.73 31.59
CA VAL A 225 16.69 5.06 30.22
C VAL A 225 18.20 4.93 30.10
N THR A 226 18.65 4.16 29.13
CA THR A 226 20.07 4.01 28.76
C THR A 226 20.27 4.46 27.33
N GLU A 227 21.21 5.36 27.08
CA GLU A 227 21.60 5.75 25.72
C GLU A 227 22.50 4.69 25.08
N LEU A 228 22.26 4.39 23.80
CA LEU A 228 23.02 3.43 23.03
C LEU A 228 23.72 4.16 21.87
N GLY A 229 25.04 4.25 21.93
CA GLY A 229 25.83 4.97 20.94
C GLY A 229 25.64 6.48 20.94
N GLU A 230 26.11 7.13 19.90
CA GLU A 230 26.03 8.58 19.72
C GLU A 230 24.76 8.98 18.96
N PRO A 231 24.24 10.20 19.12
CA PRO A 231 23.16 10.71 18.32
C PRO A 231 23.43 10.56 16.80
N GLY A 232 22.42 10.23 16.02
CA GLY A 232 22.59 10.00 14.58
C GLY A 232 21.27 9.93 13.81
N LEU A 233 21.40 9.76 12.51
CA LEU A 233 20.27 9.62 11.58
C LEU A 233 19.84 8.15 11.49
N TYR A 234 19.25 7.65 12.55
CA TYR A 234 18.83 6.24 12.63
C TYR A 234 17.64 5.97 11.73
N TYR A 235 17.86 5.12 10.72
CA TYR A 235 16.84 4.71 9.76
C TYR A 235 16.13 3.40 10.16
N HIS A 236 16.89 2.46 10.72
CA HIS A 236 16.39 1.17 11.21
C HIS A 236 17.30 0.65 12.32
N VAL A 237 16.68 0.05 13.34
CA VAL A 237 17.38 -0.66 14.40
C VAL A 237 16.61 -1.92 14.77
N SER A 238 17.30 -3.07 14.87
CA SER A 238 16.71 -4.34 15.35
C SER A 238 17.70 -5.14 16.16
N GLU A 239 17.22 -5.85 17.17
CA GLU A 239 18.04 -6.79 17.95
C GLU A 239 18.23 -8.12 17.22
N SER A 240 19.41 -8.75 17.43
CA SER A 240 19.61 -10.16 17.09
C SER A 240 18.66 -11.08 17.86
N PRO A 241 18.39 -12.31 17.39
CA PRO A 241 17.53 -13.26 18.11
C PRO A 241 17.94 -13.52 19.56
N ASP A 242 19.24 -13.55 19.86
CA ASP A 242 19.77 -13.70 21.23
C ASP A 242 19.80 -12.42 22.06
N GLY A 243 19.43 -11.27 21.45
CA GLY A 243 19.45 -9.96 22.10
C GLY A 243 20.85 -9.40 22.40
N ALA A 244 21.92 -10.08 21.94
CA ALA A 244 23.30 -9.67 22.23
C ALA A 244 23.84 -8.56 21.30
N HIS A 245 23.22 -8.39 20.13
CA HIS A 245 23.68 -7.46 19.10
C HIS A 245 22.52 -6.62 18.55
N LEU A 246 22.89 -5.46 17.95
CA LEU A 246 21.97 -4.58 17.24
C LEU A 246 22.40 -4.47 15.78
N LEU A 247 21.48 -4.64 14.85
CA LEU A 247 21.63 -4.23 13.46
C LEU A 247 21.14 -2.80 13.32
N VAL A 248 22.02 -1.90 12.90
CA VAL A 248 21.77 -0.46 12.85
C VAL A 248 22.01 0.08 11.46
N TYR A 249 21.00 0.77 10.91
CA TYR A 249 21.12 1.53 9.67
C TYR A 249 21.12 2.99 9.99
N ARG A 250 22.15 3.70 9.54
CA ARG A 250 22.27 5.16 9.70
C ARG A 250 22.46 5.83 8.36
N LEU A 251 21.70 6.89 8.11
CA LEU A 251 21.99 7.79 6.99
C LEU A 251 23.23 8.60 7.30
N GLN A 252 23.94 9.00 6.26
CA GLN A 252 25.14 9.83 6.37
C GLN A 252 25.25 10.82 5.21
N ARG A 253 25.97 11.92 5.43
CA ARG A 253 26.33 12.84 4.35
C ARG A 253 27.31 12.18 3.36
N PRO A 254 27.30 12.61 2.07
CA PRO A 254 26.49 13.70 1.52
C PRO A 254 25.04 13.29 1.26
N PHE A 255 24.10 14.22 1.49
CA PHE A 255 22.70 14.02 1.08
C PHE A 255 22.53 14.38 -0.39
N SER A 256 21.47 13.85 -1.01
CA SER A 256 21.15 14.16 -2.39
C SER A 256 20.06 15.23 -2.49
N PHE A 257 20.20 16.11 -3.46
CA PHE A 257 19.15 17.06 -3.86
C PHE A 257 18.25 16.53 -4.97
N ARG A 258 18.48 15.28 -5.44
CA ARG A 258 17.83 14.68 -6.60
C ARG A 258 16.91 13.50 -6.26
N VAL A 259 17.12 12.90 -5.10
CA VAL A 259 16.35 11.73 -4.63
C VAL A 259 15.96 11.90 -3.17
N PRO A 260 14.86 11.25 -2.72
CA PRO A 260 14.45 11.30 -1.31
C PRO A 260 15.37 10.44 -0.42
N TYR A 261 15.22 10.62 0.90
CA TYR A 261 16.10 10.04 1.92
C TYR A 261 16.31 8.51 1.83
N PRO A 262 15.37 7.68 1.33
CA PRO A 262 15.62 6.23 1.20
C PRO A 262 16.77 5.88 0.23
N TYR A 263 17.18 6.84 -0.60
CA TYR A 263 18.29 6.68 -1.55
C TYR A 263 19.58 7.38 -1.08
N PHE A 264 19.59 8.00 0.10
CA PHE A 264 20.79 8.66 0.61
C PHE A 264 21.88 7.66 0.99
N ALA A 265 23.10 8.16 1.10
CA ALA A 265 24.23 7.40 1.60
C ALA A 265 23.93 6.88 3.01
N ARG A 266 24.30 5.62 3.27
CA ARG A 266 23.99 4.96 4.54
C ARG A 266 25.03 3.91 4.92
N ARG A 267 25.16 3.73 6.23
CA ARG A 267 25.95 2.63 6.79
C ARG A 267 25.04 1.60 7.42
N VAL A 268 25.40 0.35 7.24
CA VAL A 268 24.79 -0.79 7.89
C VAL A 268 25.83 -1.36 8.85
N GLU A 269 25.49 -1.42 10.13
CA GLU A 269 26.42 -1.70 11.20
C GLU A 269 25.85 -2.77 12.15
N VAL A 270 26.74 -3.57 12.72
CA VAL A 270 26.46 -4.39 13.90
C VAL A 270 27.07 -3.72 15.11
N TRP A 271 26.28 -3.58 16.15
CA TRP A 271 26.69 -3.06 17.45
C TRP A 271 26.46 -4.10 18.53
N THR A 272 27.19 -4.00 19.64
CA THR A 272 26.82 -4.73 20.86
C THR A 272 25.48 -4.28 21.38
N ALA A 273 24.81 -5.08 22.21
CA ALA A 273 23.59 -4.67 22.91
C ALA A 273 23.80 -3.40 23.78
N GLY A 274 25.03 -3.08 24.15
CA GLY A 274 25.44 -1.86 24.88
C GLY A 274 25.60 -0.61 24.00
N GLY A 275 25.51 -0.76 22.67
CA GLY A 275 25.60 0.37 21.74
C GLY A 275 27.02 0.65 21.22
N GLU A 276 27.96 -0.28 21.36
CA GLU A 276 29.32 -0.17 20.82
C GLU A 276 29.40 -0.78 19.43
N LEU A 277 30.05 -0.10 18.48
CA LEU A 277 30.25 -0.60 17.11
C LEU A 277 31.16 -1.83 17.12
N GLU A 278 30.67 -2.95 16.60
CA GLU A 278 31.44 -4.18 16.38
C GLU A 278 31.92 -4.31 14.93
N ARG A 279 31.00 -4.09 13.96
CA ARG A 279 31.32 -4.27 12.56
C ARG A 279 30.55 -3.31 11.67
N VAL A 280 31.20 -2.79 10.63
CA VAL A 280 30.53 -2.18 9.47
C VAL A 280 30.28 -3.25 8.44
N ILE A 281 29.01 -3.52 8.16
CA ILE A 281 28.59 -4.51 7.14
C ILE A 281 28.66 -3.86 5.76
N ALA A 282 28.17 -2.63 5.62
CA ALA A 282 28.19 -1.89 4.37
C ALA A 282 28.32 -0.39 4.60
N ASP A 283 29.02 0.28 3.69
CA ASP A 283 29.07 1.71 3.56
C ASP A 283 28.58 2.06 2.14
N LEU A 284 27.31 2.39 2.02
CA LEU A 284 26.62 2.50 0.74
C LEU A 284 26.53 3.98 0.31
N PRO A 285 26.95 4.30 -0.92
CA PRO A 285 26.84 5.65 -1.44
C PRO A 285 25.39 6.04 -1.74
N VAL A 286 25.16 7.29 -2.11
CA VAL A 286 23.88 7.77 -2.64
C VAL A 286 23.49 6.94 -3.86
N SER A 287 22.24 6.44 -3.87
CA SER A 287 21.68 5.59 -4.92
C SER A 287 20.86 6.41 -5.91
N ASP A 288 21.42 7.47 -6.49
CA ASP A 288 20.75 8.38 -7.44
C ASP A 288 20.94 7.99 -8.92
N GLN A 289 21.52 6.82 -9.20
CA GLN A 289 21.83 6.30 -10.53
C GLN A 289 21.27 4.88 -10.75
N VAL A 290 20.35 4.45 -9.90
CA VAL A 290 19.72 3.12 -10.06
C VAL A 290 18.96 3.10 -11.39
N PRO A 291 19.22 2.12 -12.26
CA PRO A 291 18.46 1.98 -13.50
C PRO A 291 16.98 1.79 -13.23
N ARG A 292 16.15 2.19 -14.18
CA ARG A 292 14.70 1.94 -14.07
C ARG A 292 14.42 0.44 -13.88
N GLN A 293 13.56 0.12 -12.92
CA GLN A 293 13.28 -1.27 -12.48
C GLN A 293 14.53 -2.04 -12.05
N GLY A 294 15.64 -1.35 -11.83
CA GLY A 294 16.86 -1.91 -11.29
C GLY A 294 16.91 -1.84 -9.76
N VAL A 295 18.03 -2.24 -9.21
CA VAL A 295 18.29 -2.22 -7.77
C VAL A 295 19.65 -1.61 -7.47
N PRO A 296 19.85 -1.05 -6.27
CA PRO A 296 21.18 -0.59 -5.84
C PRO A 296 22.18 -1.74 -5.81
N THR A 297 23.45 -1.45 -6.03
CA THR A 297 24.58 -2.38 -5.82
C THR A 297 24.98 -2.44 -4.35
N GLY A 298 25.68 -3.53 -3.96
CA GLY A 298 26.08 -3.81 -2.60
C GLY A 298 25.00 -4.49 -1.77
N PRO A 299 25.21 -4.67 -0.46
CA PRO A 299 24.28 -5.35 0.43
C PRO A 299 22.90 -4.72 0.45
N ARG A 300 21.88 -5.51 0.15
CA ARG A 300 20.45 -5.15 0.14
C ARG A 300 19.67 -6.05 1.09
N MET A 301 18.66 -5.53 1.75
CA MET A 301 17.77 -6.28 2.65
C MET A 301 18.53 -6.99 3.78
N VAL A 302 19.60 -6.38 4.32
CA VAL A 302 20.33 -6.96 5.44
C VAL A 302 19.38 -7.11 6.62
N SER A 303 19.25 -8.34 7.12
CA SER A 303 18.38 -8.65 8.26
C SER A 303 18.99 -9.76 9.11
N TRP A 304 18.48 -9.90 10.33
CA TRP A 304 18.78 -11.05 11.15
C TRP A 304 18.14 -12.31 10.56
N GLU A 305 18.84 -13.43 10.65
CA GLU A 305 18.29 -14.76 10.47
C GLU A 305 17.59 -15.16 11.78
N GLU A 306 16.27 -15.22 11.77
CA GLU A 306 15.45 -15.33 12.99
C GLU A 306 15.56 -16.68 13.70
N SER A 307 16.06 -17.71 13.02
CA SER A 307 16.15 -19.09 13.54
C SER A 307 17.47 -19.43 14.25
N VAL A 308 18.42 -18.48 14.30
CA VAL A 308 19.74 -18.68 14.97
C VAL A 308 20.11 -17.48 15.84
N PRO A 309 20.97 -17.64 16.86
CA PRO A 309 21.23 -16.58 17.85
C PRO A 309 21.69 -15.25 17.28
N ALA A 310 22.69 -15.26 16.38
CA ALA A 310 23.20 -14.04 15.77
C ALA A 310 23.84 -14.35 14.41
N SER A 311 23.07 -14.14 13.36
CA SER A 311 23.49 -14.30 11.97
C SER A 311 22.78 -13.28 11.10
N LEU A 312 23.49 -12.67 10.17
CA LEU A 312 22.93 -11.74 9.18
C LEU A 312 22.83 -12.45 7.84
N VAL A 313 21.75 -12.11 7.10
CA VAL A 313 21.51 -12.52 5.72
C VAL A 313 21.21 -11.30 4.88
N TRP A 314 21.70 -11.26 3.62
CA TRP A 314 21.40 -10.21 2.64
C TRP A 314 21.59 -10.69 1.21
N THR A 315 21.18 -9.87 0.23
CA THR A 315 21.45 -10.12 -1.19
C THR A 315 22.32 -9.03 -1.80
N GLU A 316 23.08 -9.41 -2.83
CA GLU A 316 23.82 -8.48 -3.69
C GLU A 316 23.59 -8.79 -5.16
N ALA A 317 23.38 -7.71 -5.95
CA ALA A 317 23.16 -7.83 -7.38
C ALA A 317 24.42 -8.29 -8.12
N GLN A 318 24.29 -9.31 -8.98
CA GLN A 318 25.36 -9.87 -9.81
C GLN A 318 25.42 -9.25 -11.22
N ASP A 319 24.37 -8.50 -11.60
CA ASP A 319 24.22 -7.80 -12.87
C ASP A 319 24.47 -6.29 -12.77
N GLY A 320 25.13 -5.85 -11.67
CA GLY A 320 25.33 -4.43 -11.39
C GLY A 320 24.03 -3.68 -11.04
N GLY A 321 22.95 -4.41 -10.74
CA GLY A 321 21.62 -3.84 -10.45
C GLY A 321 20.85 -3.40 -11.69
N ASP A 322 21.41 -3.58 -12.91
CA ASP A 322 20.77 -3.20 -14.17
C ASP A 322 19.99 -4.40 -14.75
N PRO A 323 18.66 -4.32 -14.86
CA PRO A 323 17.86 -5.41 -15.39
C PRO A 323 18.10 -5.68 -16.89
N LEU A 324 18.74 -4.76 -17.63
CA LEU A 324 19.09 -4.94 -19.04
C LEU A 324 20.38 -5.74 -19.24
N VAL A 325 21.20 -5.86 -18.21
CA VAL A 325 22.40 -6.71 -18.24
C VAL A 325 21.99 -8.18 -18.15
N LYS A 326 22.48 -8.98 -19.12
CA LYS A 326 22.27 -10.42 -19.12
C LYS A 326 23.18 -11.06 -18.06
N ALA A 327 22.60 -11.79 -17.13
CA ALA A 327 23.30 -12.55 -16.11
C ALA A 327 22.62 -13.91 -15.94
N GLU A 328 23.40 -14.95 -15.69
CA GLU A 328 22.88 -16.30 -15.37
C GLU A 328 22.13 -16.30 -14.04
N HIS A 329 22.69 -15.56 -13.07
CA HIS A 329 22.09 -15.32 -11.77
C HIS A 329 22.09 -13.81 -11.52
N ARG A 330 20.97 -13.28 -11.08
CA ARG A 330 20.83 -11.84 -10.87
C ARG A 330 21.18 -11.40 -9.47
N ASP A 331 21.04 -12.29 -8.48
CA ASP A 331 21.37 -12.00 -7.10
C ASP A 331 22.15 -13.15 -6.46
N GLN A 332 22.94 -12.81 -5.44
CA GLN A 332 23.67 -13.73 -4.56
C GLN A 332 23.23 -13.48 -3.13
N LEU A 333 22.82 -14.54 -2.40
CA LEU A 333 22.65 -14.50 -0.96
C LEU A 333 24.02 -14.57 -0.26
N TYR A 334 24.16 -13.80 0.81
CA TYR A 334 25.29 -13.85 1.71
C TYR A 334 24.82 -14.07 3.15
N ARG A 335 25.65 -14.75 3.93
CA ARG A 335 25.46 -14.99 5.35
C ARG A 335 26.69 -14.56 6.13
N LEU A 336 26.51 -13.97 7.31
CA LEU A 336 27.58 -13.61 8.23
C LEU A 336 27.16 -13.91 9.67
N MET A 337 27.84 -14.83 10.32
CA MET A 337 27.55 -15.25 11.69
C MET A 337 28.44 -14.50 12.70
N ALA A 338 27.93 -14.35 13.93
CA ALA A 338 28.77 -13.90 15.05
C ALA A 338 29.99 -14.82 15.24
N PRO A 339 31.13 -14.25 15.67
CA PRO A 339 31.37 -12.88 16.15
C PRO A 339 31.65 -11.85 15.05
N PHE A 340 31.19 -12.04 13.84
CA PHE A 340 31.27 -11.11 12.68
C PHE A 340 32.70 -10.79 12.20
N GLY A 341 33.72 -11.49 12.68
CA GLY A 341 35.12 -11.31 12.30
C GLY A 341 35.49 -11.82 10.91
N ASP A 342 34.73 -12.80 10.43
CA ASP A 342 34.98 -13.49 9.17
C ASP A 342 34.51 -12.71 7.96
N SER A 343 34.86 -13.19 6.76
CA SER A 343 34.27 -12.70 5.50
C SER A 343 32.86 -13.27 5.33
N PRO A 344 31.93 -12.50 4.76
CA PRO A 344 30.61 -13.01 4.42
C PRO A 344 30.69 -14.27 3.55
N GLN A 345 29.90 -15.27 3.87
CA GLN A 345 29.83 -16.51 3.13
C GLN A 345 28.76 -16.43 2.03
N PRO A 346 29.08 -16.74 0.76
CA PRO A 346 28.08 -16.93 -0.28
C PRO A 346 27.17 -18.11 0.09
N SER A 347 25.86 -17.85 0.18
CA SER A 347 24.88 -18.82 0.71
C SER A 347 23.72 -19.09 -0.26
N GLY A 348 23.93 -18.90 -1.54
CA GLY A 348 23.00 -19.27 -2.59
C GLY A 348 22.94 -18.26 -3.74
N LEU A 349 22.96 -18.79 -4.97
CA LEU A 349 22.72 -18.02 -6.20
C LEU A 349 21.23 -18.00 -6.49
N ILE A 350 20.71 -16.82 -6.84
CA ILE A 350 19.31 -16.59 -7.20
C ILE A 350 19.26 -16.24 -8.69
N GLN A 351 18.50 -17.01 -9.46
CA GLN A 351 18.46 -16.90 -10.91
C GLN A 351 17.88 -15.56 -11.36
N HIS A 352 16.77 -15.15 -10.73
CA HIS A 352 16.09 -13.90 -11.04
C HIS A 352 16.28 -12.88 -9.91
N ARG A 353 15.55 -11.80 -9.90
CA ARG A 353 15.66 -10.79 -8.86
C ARG A 353 15.00 -11.24 -7.56
N CYS A 354 15.75 -11.30 -6.48
CA CYS A 354 15.22 -11.58 -5.15
C CYS A 354 14.21 -10.50 -4.71
N LEU A 355 13.00 -10.93 -4.35
CA LEU A 355 11.97 -10.07 -3.76
C LEU A 355 12.03 -10.06 -2.23
N GLY A 356 12.60 -11.09 -1.61
CA GLY A 356 12.70 -11.25 -0.16
C GLY A 356 12.66 -12.71 0.26
N TRP A 357 12.59 -12.93 1.56
CA TRP A 357 12.47 -14.27 2.14
C TRP A 357 11.67 -14.27 3.43
N PHE A 358 11.25 -15.46 3.82
CA PHE A 358 10.68 -15.75 5.13
C PHE A 358 11.60 -16.73 5.86
N ASP A 359 11.91 -16.44 7.12
CA ASP A 359 12.66 -17.37 7.97
C ASP A 359 11.78 -18.55 8.36
N MET A 360 12.33 -19.77 8.21
CA MET A 360 11.71 -20.99 8.66
C MET A 360 12.09 -21.27 10.12
N ALA A 361 11.38 -22.18 10.77
CA ALA A 361 11.70 -22.59 12.13
C ALA A 361 13.05 -23.38 12.22
N ALA A 362 13.43 -24.05 11.14
CA ALA A 362 14.70 -24.77 11.08
C ALA A 362 15.86 -23.79 10.88
N PRO A 363 16.95 -23.91 11.69
CA PRO A 363 18.12 -23.05 11.57
C PRO A 363 18.72 -23.08 10.16
N GLY A 364 18.99 -21.91 9.60
CA GLY A 364 19.58 -21.77 8.27
C GLY A 364 18.61 -21.96 7.11
N SER A 365 17.33 -22.18 7.37
CA SER A 365 16.34 -22.44 6.33
C SER A 365 15.50 -21.20 6.02
N LEU A 366 15.43 -20.83 4.73
CA LEU A 366 14.68 -19.68 4.24
C LEU A 366 13.73 -20.08 3.10
N MET A 367 12.53 -19.50 3.07
CA MET A 367 11.70 -19.46 1.86
C MET A 367 12.04 -18.20 1.07
N VAL A 368 12.84 -18.35 0.02
CA VAL A 368 13.30 -17.23 -0.82
C VAL A 368 12.41 -17.09 -2.04
N THR A 369 11.91 -15.87 -2.29
CA THR A 369 11.08 -15.56 -3.46
C THR A 369 11.86 -14.71 -4.46
N GLU A 370 11.85 -15.15 -5.71
CA GLU A 370 12.47 -14.46 -6.85
C GLU A 370 11.43 -14.13 -7.94
N HIS A 371 11.72 -13.12 -8.74
CA HIS A 371 10.85 -12.64 -9.81
C HIS A 371 11.61 -12.50 -11.13
N ASP A 372 11.14 -13.23 -12.13
CA ASP A 372 11.51 -13.03 -13.54
C ASP A 372 10.62 -11.94 -14.14
N ARG A 373 11.18 -10.74 -14.32
CA ARG A 373 10.43 -9.59 -14.84
C ARG A 373 9.98 -9.77 -16.31
N ASP A 374 10.74 -10.55 -17.08
CA ASP A 374 10.48 -10.69 -18.52
C ASP A 374 9.37 -11.70 -18.79
N ARG A 375 9.34 -12.79 -18.03
CA ARG A 375 8.26 -13.78 -18.05
C ARG A 375 7.08 -13.41 -17.15
N ARG A 376 7.22 -12.38 -16.29
CA ARG A 376 6.24 -12.07 -15.22
C ARG A 376 5.98 -13.30 -14.35
N TRP A 377 7.05 -13.89 -13.82
CA TRP A 377 7.02 -15.18 -13.15
C TRP A 377 7.60 -15.10 -11.74
N VAL A 378 6.95 -15.76 -10.79
CA VAL A 378 7.39 -15.82 -9.39
C VAL A 378 7.76 -17.25 -9.06
N THR A 379 8.94 -17.43 -8.50
CA THR A 379 9.42 -18.71 -7.98
C THR A 379 9.77 -18.55 -6.50
N THR A 380 9.24 -19.43 -5.64
CA THR A 380 9.60 -19.48 -4.22
C THR A 380 10.32 -20.80 -3.96
N ARG A 381 11.49 -20.70 -3.33
CA ARG A 381 12.36 -21.84 -3.02
C ARG A 381 12.60 -21.96 -1.53
N LEU A 382 12.60 -23.19 -1.03
CA LEU A 382 13.18 -23.51 0.28
C LEU A 382 14.68 -23.69 0.09
N THR A 383 15.48 -22.90 0.78
CA THR A 383 16.94 -22.83 0.63
C THR A 383 17.58 -23.05 2.01
N ASP A 384 18.55 -23.93 2.08
CA ASP A 384 19.43 -24.07 3.25
C ASP A 384 20.69 -23.21 3.05
N LEU A 385 20.92 -22.27 3.97
CA LEU A 385 22.05 -21.35 3.90
C LEU A 385 23.40 -22.04 4.17
N ALA A 386 23.41 -23.23 4.80
CA ALA A 386 24.61 -24.02 5.05
C ALA A 386 24.95 -24.93 3.85
N GLU A 387 23.93 -25.34 3.08
CA GLU A 387 24.08 -26.21 1.90
C GLU A 387 23.44 -25.54 0.67
N PRO A 388 23.97 -24.40 0.18
CA PRO A 388 23.32 -23.55 -0.78
C PRO A 388 23.10 -24.17 -2.18
N GLY A 389 23.70 -25.35 -2.45
CA GLY A 389 23.45 -26.13 -3.68
C GLY A 389 22.14 -26.91 -3.69
N GLU A 390 21.48 -27.06 -2.54
CA GLU A 390 20.27 -27.84 -2.36
C GLU A 390 19.06 -26.91 -2.12
N SER A 391 18.60 -26.20 -3.14
CA SER A 391 17.35 -25.43 -3.07
C SER A 391 16.20 -26.21 -3.72
N ARG A 392 15.03 -26.21 -3.06
CA ARG A 392 13.83 -26.89 -3.53
C ARG A 392 12.73 -25.89 -3.88
N VAL A 393 12.20 -25.97 -5.09
CA VAL A 393 11.04 -25.15 -5.51
C VAL A 393 9.81 -25.57 -4.72
N ILE A 394 9.15 -24.58 -4.10
CA ILE A 394 7.88 -24.73 -3.39
C ILE A 394 6.73 -24.21 -4.23
N PHE A 395 6.88 -23.00 -4.81
CA PHE A 395 5.91 -22.39 -5.71
C PHE A 395 6.60 -21.90 -6.97
N ASP A 396 5.90 -22.06 -8.12
CA ASP A 396 6.40 -21.64 -9.43
C ASP A 396 5.19 -21.30 -10.32
N HIS A 397 4.87 -20.01 -10.45
CA HIS A 397 3.66 -19.57 -11.13
C HIS A 397 3.81 -18.19 -11.78
N SER A 398 2.90 -17.85 -12.69
CA SER A 398 2.82 -16.50 -13.23
C SER A 398 2.50 -15.49 -12.14
N ALA A 399 3.14 -14.32 -12.17
CA ALA A 399 2.80 -13.19 -11.29
C ALA A 399 1.38 -12.66 -11.55
N ASP A 400 0.80 -12.96 -12.71
CA ASP A 400 -0.55 -12.56 -13.11
C ASP A 400 -1.60 -13.62 -12.75
N GLU A 401 -1.19 -14.80 -12.27
CA GLU A 401 -2.09 -15.90 -11.92
C GLU A 401 -2.91 -15.56 -10.67
N ALA A 402 -4.23 -15.74 -10.74
CA ALA A 402 -5.12 -15.54 -9.61
C ALA A 402 -5.79 -16.83 -9.13
N TYR A 403 -6.15 -17.73 -10.05
CA TYR A 403 -6.92 -18.93 -9.69
C TYR A 403 -6.09 -20.00 -8.97
N ASN A 404 -4.78 -20.05 -9.30
CA ASN A 404 -3.83 -20.98 -8.68
C ASN A 404 -2.80 -20.26 -7.80
N ASP A 405 -3.13 -19.05 -7.33
CA ASP A 405 -2.29 -18.34 -6.35
C ASP A 405 -2.23 -19.17 -5.07
N PRO A 406 -1.05 -19.64 -4.65
CA PRO A 406 -0.90 -20.48 -3.47
C PRO A 406 -1.17 -19.72 -2.16
N GLY A 407 -1.31 -18.42 -2.22
CA GLY A 407 -1.39 -17.54 -1.06
C GLY A 407 -0.05 -17.27 -0.42
N SER A 408 -0.09 -16.71 0.79
CA SER A 408 1.09 -16.29 1.54
C SER A 408 1.23 -17.07 2.85
N PRO A 409 2.46 -17.42 3.27
CA PRO A 409 2.68 -18.13 4.52
C PRO A 409 2.25 -17.27 5.71
N MET A 410 1.60 -17.92 6.67
CA MET A 410 1.31 -17.30 7.96
C MET A 410 2.57 -17.24 8.81
N MET A 411 2.74 -16.13 9.51
CA MET A 411 3.88 -15.91 10.40
C MET A 411 3.50 -16.10 11.87
N THR A 412 4.46 -16.45 12.69
CA THR A 412 4.32 -16.47 14.15
C THR A 412 5.44 -15.67 14.80
N VAL A 413 5.13 -15.05 15.92
CA VAL A 413 6.13 -14.46 16.83
C VAL A 413 6.24 -15.40 18.01
N HIS A 414 7.46 -15.86 18.30
CA HIS A 414 7.78 -16.74 19.41
C HIS A 414 7.93 -15.95 20.71
N PRO A 415 7.86 -16.62 21.91
CA PRO A 415 8.01 -15.95 23.18
C PRO A 415 9.36 -15.23 23.39
N ASP A 416 10.39 -15.64 22.66
CA ASP A 416 11.72 -15.00 22.62
C ASP A 416 11.79 -13.83 21.62
N GLY A 417 10.67 -13.42 21.02
CA GLY A 417 10.57 -12.32 20.08
C GLY A 417 11.02 -12.62 18.66
N THR A 418 11.47 -13.85 18.37
CA THR A 418 11.81 -14.25 16.99
C THR A 418 10.55 -14.42 16.14
N ARG A 419 10.71 -14.27 14.82
CA ARG A 419 9.59 -14.32 13.88
C ARG A 419 9.88 -15.27 12.73
N THR A 420 9.16 -16.37 12.66
CA THR A 420 9.32 -17.36 11.59
C THR A 420 7.97 -17.65 10.91
N VAL A 421 8.03 -18.40 9.81
CA VAL A 421 6.83 -19.03 9.24
C VAL A 421 6.16 -19.89 10.32
N LEU A 422 4.84 -19.80 10.41
CA LEU A 422 4.04 -20.63 11.31
C LEU A 422 4.12 -22.08 10.83
N GLN A 423 4.76 -22.95 11.62
CA GLN A 423 5.07 -24.30 11.24
C GLN A 423 4.74 -25.29 12.37
N ASP A 424 4.07 -26.39 12.02
CA ASP A 424 3.82 -27.52 12.89
C ASP A 424 4.41 -28.79 12.25
N GLY A 425 5.58 -29.23 12.74
CA GLY A 425 6.37 -30.29 12.08
C GLY A 425 6.80 -29.86 10.67
N ASN A 426 6.45 -30.62 9.65
CA ASN A 426 6.73 -30.29 8.25
C ASN A 426 5.60 -29.48 7.57
N GLN A 427 4.60 -29.06 8.32
CA GLN A 427 3.43 -28.37 7.77
C GLN A 427 3.50 -26.88 8.02
N ILE A 428 3.22 -26.07 6.99
CA ILE A 428 3.03 -24.62 7.07
C ILE A 428 1.60 -24.25 6.67
N TYR A 429 1.19 -23.06 7.05
CA TYR A 429 -0.16 -22.54 6.78
C TYR A 429 -0.08 -21.39 5.77
N LEU A 430 -0.94 -21.47 4.75
CA LEU A 430 -1.05 -20.48 3.67
C LEU A 430 -2.43 -19.87 3.69
N ARG A 431 -2.51 -18.55 3.55
CA ARG A 431 -3.79 -17.86 3.36
C ARG A 431 -3.76 -17.08 2.04
N GLY A 432 -4.88 -17.10 1.32
CA GLY A 432 -4.98 -16.43 0.03
C GLY A 432 -6.39 -15.95 -0.26
N GLU A 433 -6.54 -15.17 -1.32
CA GLU A 433 -7.81 -14.58 -1.76
C GLU A 433 -8.75 -15.61 -2.40
N GLY A 434 -8.22 -16.70 -2.95
CA GLY A 434 -9.01 -17.79 -3.51
C GLY A 434 -9.87 -17.35 -4.68
N ALA A 435 -9.28 -16.65 -5.63
CA ALA A 435 -9.95 -16.24 -6.86
C ALA A 435 -10.50 -17.47 -7.63
N SER A 436 -11.66 -17.33 -8.22
CA SER A 436 -12.30 -18.36 -9.02
C SER A 436 -13.22 -17.73 -10.08
N PRO A 437 -13.72 -18.50 -11.07
CA PRO A 437 -14.72 -17.98 -12.02
C PRO A 437 -15.98 -17.41 -11.38
N ASP A 438 -16.30 -17.82 -10.15
CA ASP A 438 -17.46 -17.35 -9.38
C ASP A 438 -17.13 -16.19 -8.42
N GLY A 439 -15.89 -15.71 -8.44
CA GLY A 439 -15.37 -14.66 -7.57
C GLY A 439 -14.43 -15.19 -6.48
N ASP A 440 -13.91 -14.26 -5.69
CA ASP A 440 -12.94 -14.56 -4.63
C ASP A 440 -13.65 -15.24 -3.44
N ARG A 441 -13.05 -16.33 -2.98
CA ARG A 441 -13.42 -17.05 -1.76
C ARG A 441 -12.16 -17.32 -0.95
N PRO A 442 -11.74 -16.40 -0.06
CA PRO A 442 -10.53 -16.54 0.73
C PRO A 442 -10.42 -17.89 1.42
N PHE A 443 -9.17 -18.33 1.60
CA PHE A 443 -8.90 -19.67 2.10
C PHE A 443 -7.76 -19.71 3.13
N LEU A 444 -7.73 -20.83 3.84
CA LEU A 444 -6.60 -21.26 4.67
C LEU A 444 -6.23 -22.69 4.25
N ASP A 445 -5.00 -22.85 3.78
CA ASP A 445 -4.44 -24.12 3.38
C ASP A 445 -3.32 -24.56 4.33
N ARG A 446 -3.12 -25.85 4.41
CA ARG A 446 -2.02 -26.51 5.06
C ARG A 446 -1.16 -27.20 4.00
N LEU A 447 0.10 -26.80 3.88
CA LEU A 447 1.06 -27.33 2.93
C LEU A 447 2.08 -28.21 3.68
N ASP A 448 2.22 -29.45 3.27
CA ASP A 448 3.28 -30.34 3.75
C ASP A 448 4.59 -30.11 2.95
N LEU A 449 5.63 -29.68 3.64
CA LEU A 449 6.93 -29.39 3.00
C LEU A 449 7.67 -30.68 2.56
N THR A 450 7.21 -31.88 2.91
CA THR A 450 7.85 -33.15 2.52
C THR A 450 7.51 -33.52 1.08
N ASP A 451 6.23 -33.47 0.72
CA ASP A 451 5.73 -33.90 -0.59
C ASP A 451 5.06 -32.77 -1.39
N LEU A 452 4.92 -31.59 -0.78
CA LEU A 452 4.21 -30.41 -1.31
C LEU A 452 2.72 -30.64 -1.49
N GLY A 453 2.16 -31.62 -0.78
CA GLY A 453 0.71 -31.82 -0.72
C GLY A 453 0.04 -30.67 0.02
N THR A 454 -1.01 -30.11 -0.59
CA THR A 454 -1.79 -29.01 -0.03
C THR A 454 -3.18 -29.51 0.35
N GLU A 455 -3.60 -29.20 1.57
CA GLU A 455 -4.95 -29.48 2.08
C GLU A 455 -5.67 -28.16 2.39
N ARG A 456 -6.86 -27.94 1.79
CA ARG A 456 -7.75 -26.85 2.14
C ARG A 456 -8.42 -27.12 3.48
N ILE A 457 -7.95 -26.47 4.56
CA ILE A 457 -8.49 -26.67 5.91
C ILE A 457 -9.62 -25.70 6.26
N TRP A 458 -9.75 -24.60 5.52
CA TRP A 458 -10.89 -23.68 5.62
C TRP A 458 -11.06 -22.92 4.31
N GLN A 459 -12.31 -22.60 3.97
CA GLN A 459 -12.64 -21.73 2.85
C GLN A 459 -13.84 -20.84 3.20
N CYS A 460 -13.78 -19.59 2.78
CA CYS A 460 -14.87 -18.65 2.87
C CYS A 460 -16.19 -19.24 2.33
N PRO A 461 -17.33 -19.13 3.05
CA PRO A 461 -18.64 -19.52 2.56
C PRO A 461 -19.01 -18.80 1.25
N ALA A 462 -19.93 -19.39 0.48
CA ALA A 462 -20.32 -18.81 -0.81
C ALA A 462 -21.23 -17.58 -0.68
N ASP A 463 -21.87 -17.40 0.47
CA ASP A 463 -22.85 -16.34 0.77
C ASP A 463 -22.29 -15.24 1.69
N ALA A 464 -21.00 -15.23 1.91
CA ALA A 464 -20.27 -14.23 2.69
C ALA A 464 -18.90 -13.92 2.08
N PHE A 465 -18.23 -12.92 2.62
CA PHE A 465 -16.83 -12.66 2.35
C PHE A 465 -16.07 -12.63 3.68
N GLU A 466 -15.21 -13.60 3.87
CA GLU A 466 -14.49 -13.82 5.12
C GLU A 466 -12.99 -13.96 4.91
N ASN A 467 -12.20 -13.30 5.75
CA ASN A 467 -10.74 -13.42 5.76
C ASN A 467 -10.25 -13.92 7.12
N VAL A 468 -9.40 -14.93 7.13
CA VAL A 468 -8.72 -15.39 8.34
C VAL A 468 -7.65 -14.39 8.74
N LEU A 469 -7.81 -13.75 9.91
CA LEU A 469 -6.79 -12.86 10.48
C LEU A 469 -5.67 -13.65 11.17
N GLY A 470 -6.01 -14.78 11.77
CA GLY A 470 -5.08 -15.69 12.41
C GLY A 470 -5.81 -16.73 13.24
N PHE A 471 -5.04 -17.66 13.80
CA PHE A 471 -5.59 -18.58 14.80
C PHE A 471 -5.93 -17.83 16.09
N ALA A 472 -6.97 -18.25 16.78
CA ALA A 472 -7.40 -17.73 18.08
C ALA A 472 -7.09 -18.80 19.13
N GLY A 473 -6.01 -18.62 19.85
CA GLY A 473 -5.51 -19.64 20.81
C GLY A 473 -4.44 -20.55 20.19
N ASP A 474 -4.14 -21.63 20.90
CA ASP A 474 -3.01 -22.52 20.61
C ASP A 474 -3.42 -23.81 19.88
N ASP A 475 -4.73 -24.08 19.76
CA ASP A 475 -5.26 -25.37 19.26
C ASP A 475 -5.19 -25.58 17.75
N ARG A 476 -4.88 -24.54 16.96
CA ARG A 476 -4.91 -24.57 15.48
C ARG A 476 -6.26 -24.98 14.86
N GLU A 477 -7.31 -24.99 15.66
CA GLU A 477 -8.66 -25.36 15.22
C GLU A 477 -9.61 -24.17 15.23
N THR A 478 -9.30 -23.14 16.03
CA THR A 478 -10.10 -21.93 16.18
C THR A 478 -9.42 -20.75 15.46
N VAL A 479 -10.19 -20.01 14.68
CA VAL A 479 -9.69 -18.84 13.90
C VAL A 479 -10.47 -17.58 14.23
N LEU A 480 -9.76 -16.46 14.21
CA LEU A 480 -10.33 -15.13 14.16
C LEU A 480 -10.51 -14.75 12.70
N ILE A 481 -11.72 -14.44 12.31
CA ILE A 481 -12.06 -14.01 10.94
C ILE A 481 -12.62 -12.60 10.93
N TRP A 482 -12.40 -11.94 9.83
CA TRP A 482 -13.10 -10.74 9.42
C TRP A 482 -14.27 -11.17 8.54
N HIS A 483 -15.48 -11.05 9.04
CA HIS A 483 -16.71 -11.45 8.37
C HIS A 483 -17.44 -10.24 7.83
N GLU A 484 -17.83 -10.28 6.58
CA GLU A 484 -18.77 -9.37 5.93
C GLU A 484 -19.63 -10.13 4.92
N SER A 485 -20.75 -9.56 4.51
CA SER A 485 -21.54 -10.07 3.40
C SER A 485 -22.05 -8.91 2.55
N ARG A 486 -22.76 -9.21 1.51
CA ARG A 486 -23.38 -8.18 0.65
C ARG A 486 -24.23 -7.18 1.45
N THR A 487 -24.84 -7.62 2.54
CA THR A 487 -25.78 -6.85 3.37
C THR A 487 -25.31 -6.63 4.80
N GLU A 488 -24.26 -7.33 5.25
CA GLU A 488 -23.73 -7.22 6.60
C GLU A 488 -22.38 -6.51 6.60
N PRO A 489 -22.23 -5.41 7.37
CA PRO A 489 -20.97 -4.71 7.46
C PRO A 489 -19.88 -5.57 8.12
N PRO A 490 -18.60 -5.25 7.88
CA PRO A 490 -17.48 -6.02 8.43
C PRO A 490 -17.54 -6.11 9.94
N ASN A 491 -17.38 -7.34 10.49
CA ASN A 491 -17.32 -7.62 11.93
C ASN A 491 -16.29 -8.71 12.24
N LEU A 492 -15.78 -8.73 13.46
CA LEU A 492 -14.89 -9.79 13.94
C LEU A 492 -15.71 -10.96 14.48
N VAL A 493 -15.35 -12.16 14.05
CA VAL A 493 -15.95 -13.42 14.46
C VAL A 493 -14.86 -14.42 14.81
N VAL A 494 -15.07 -15.18 15.88
CA VAL A 494 -14.27 -16.37 16.20
C VAL A 494 -15.10 -17.59 15.84
N THR A 495 -14.48 -18.56 15.18
CA THR A 495 -15.13 -19.81 14.78
C THR A 495 -14.11 -20.95 14.72
N ARG A 496 -14.57 -22.19 14.87
CA ARG A 496 -13.74 -23.36 14.52
C ARG A 496 -13.58 -23.49 13.00
N LEU A 497 -12.53 -24.15 12.56
CA LEU A 497 -12.27 -24.38 11.13
C LEU A 497 -13.41 -25.16 10.43
N ASP A 498 -14.14 -26.01 11.16
CA ASP A 498 -15.30 -26.73 10.66
C ASP A 498 -16.60 -25.88 10.60
N GLY A 499 -16.51 -24.60 10.96
CA GLY A 499 -17.64 -23.67 10.97
C GLY A 499 -18.52 -23.75 12.21
N THR A 500 -18.22 -24.63 13.16
CA THR A 500 -18.92 -24.73 14.44
C THR A 500 -18.42 -23.70 15.46
N GLU A 501 -19.14 -23.57 16.60
CA GLU A 501 -18.78 -22.65 17.70
C GLU A 501 -18.52 -21.22 17.24
N ARG A 502 -19.37 -20.71 16.34
CA ARG A 502 -19.26 -19.37 15.79
C ARG A 502 -19.74 -18.31 16.78
N SER A 503 -18.89 -17.33 17.10
CA SER A 503 -19.18 -16.23 18.04
C SER A 503 -18.76 -14.90 17.43
N GLN A 504 -19.70 -13.97 17.31
CA GLN A 504 -19.44 -12.60 16.87
C GLN A 504 -18.92 -11.76 18.04
N LEU A 505 -17.79 -11.08 17.81
CA LEU A 505 -17.12 -10.25 18.83
C LEU A 505 -17.45 -8.77 18.74
N THR A 506 -17.85 -8.29 17.55
CA THR A 506 -18.17 -6.89 17.30
C THR A 506 -19.50 -6.77 16.58
N PHE A 507 -20.16 -5.59 16.72
CA PHE A 507 -21.50 -5.33 16.18
C PHE A 507 -21.54 -3.92 15.59
N TRP A 508 -20.67 -3.67 14.57
CA TRP A 508 -20.66 -2.38 13.92
C TRP A 508 -21.88 -2.22 13.02
N PRO A 509 -22.56 -1.06 13.07
CA PRO A 509 -23.75 -0.82 12.29
C PRO A 509 -23.41 -0.62 10.81
N ASP A 510 -24.43 -0.83 9.96
CA ASP A 510 -24.36 -0.46 8.55
C ASP A 510 -24.25 1.08 8.41
N PRO A 511 -23.15 1.61 7.82
CA PRO A 511 -22.98 3.05 7.66
C PRO A 511 -23.86 3.64 6.53
N HIS A 512 -24.44 2.81 5.66
CA HIS A 512 -25.22 3.25 4.49
C HIS A 512 -26.44 2.35 4.20
N PRO A 513 -27.41 2.27 5.11
CA PRO A 513 -28.58 1.42 4.95
C PRO A 513 -29.43 1.76 3.71
N GLN A 514 -29.21 2.93 3.09
CA GLN A 514 -29.83 3.34 1.84
C GLN A 514 -29.45 2.43 0.65
N LEU A 515 -28.32 1.71 0.74
CA LEU A 515 -27.85 0.75 -0.25
C LEU A 515 -28.20 -0.70 0.09
N THR A 516 -28.91 -0.94 1.20
CA THR A 516 -29.41 -2.28 1.52
C THR A 516 -30.33 -2.77 0.41
N GLY A 517 -30.02 -3.92 -0.18
CA GLY A 517 -30.74 -4.44 -1.35
C GLY A 517 -30.20 -3.94 -2.70
N MET A 518 -29.08 -3.21 -2.72
CA MET A 518 -28.33 -2.98 -3.96
C MET A 518 -27.91 -4.31 -4.56
N GLU A 519 -28.26 -4.54 -5.81
CA GLU A 519 -27.88 -5.74 -6.52
C GLU A 519 -26.44 -5.63 -7.04
N LYS A 520 -25.65 -6.69 -6.84
CA LYS A 520 -24.32 -6.85 -7.41
C LYS A 520 -24.28 -8.08 -8.30
N ARG A 521 -23.77 -7.92 -9.50
CA ARG A 521 -23.58 -9.01 -10.46
C ARG A 521 -22.12 -9.05 -10.92
N LEU A 522 -21.49 -10.20 -10.78
CA LEU A 522 -20.23 -10.47 -11.46
C LEU A 522 -20.57 -10.76 -12.93
N LEU A 523 -19.95 -10.03 -13.83
CA LEU A 523 -20.13 -10.18 -15.26
C LEU A 523 -18.85 -10.69 -15.92
N THR A 524 -19.02 -11.60 -16.88
CA THR A 524 -17.96 -12.12 -17.73
C THR A 524 -18.47 -12.18 -19.17
N TYR A 525 -17.69 -11.68 -20.13
CA TYR A 525 -18.00 -11.69 -21.56
C TYR A 525 -16.73 -11.52 -22.40
N ASP A 526 -16.81 -11.89 -23.66
CA ASP A 526 -15.70 -11.82 -24.61
C ASP A 526 -15.49 -10.39 -25.11
N ARG A 527 -14.23 -9.94 -25.25
CA ARG A 527 -13.84 -8.67 -25.86
C ARG A 527 -14.10 -8.61 -27.37
N GLY A 528 -14.23 -9.76 -28.01
CA GLY A 528 -14.40 -9.95 -29.44
C GLY A 528 -13.20 -10.58 -30.13
N ASP A 529 -12.09 -10.74 -29.43
CA ASP A 529 -10.85 -11.36 -29.87
C ASP A 529 -10.43 -12.58 -29.02
N GLY A 530 -11.35 -13.10 -28.23
CA GLY A 530 -11.14 -14.26 -27.34
C GLY A 530 -10.59 -13.89 -25.97
N VAL A 531 -10.42 -12.60 -25.65
CA VAL A 531 -10.05 -12.13 -24.32
C VAL A 531 -11.30 -11.97 -23.46
N THR A 532 -11.36 -12.67 -22.34
CA THR A 532 -12.45 -12.53 -21.37
C THR A 532 -12.31 -11.20 -20.62
N LEU A 533 -13.37 -10.42 -20.59
CA LEU A 533 -13.51 -9.26 -19.75
C LEU A 533 -14.39 -9.55 -18.54
N THR A 534 -14.09 -8.89 -17.42
CA THR A 534 -14.86 -9.03 -16.18
C THR A 534 -15.20 -7.66 -15.60
N GLY A 535 -16.18 -7.62 -14.71
CA GLY A 535 -16.53 -6.42 -13.95
C GLY A 535 -17.64 -6.72 -12.94
N ILE A 536 -17.76 -5.89 -11.93
CA ILE A 536 -18.84 -5.98 -10.94
C ILE A 536 -19.85 -4.89 -11.26
N LEU A 537 -21.03 -5.30 -11.68
CA LEU A 537 -22.16 -4.41 -11.94
C LEU A 537 -22.92 -4.17 -10.65
N HIS A 538 -23.13 -2.89 -10.32
CA HIS A 538 -23.95 -2.43 -9.22
C HIS A 538 -25.21 -1.78 -9.76
N LEU A 539 -26.38 -2.20 -9.26
CA LEU A 539 -27.68 -1.69 -9.67
C LEU A 539 -28.41 -1.06 -8.47
N PRO A 540 -29.19 0.02 -8.68
CA PRO A 540 -29.95 0.63 -7.63
C PRO A 540 -30.88 -0.35 -6.89
N PRO A 541 -31.11 -0.18 -5.58
CA PRO A 541 -32.04 -1.02 -4.83
C PRO A 541 -33.42 -1.07 -5.48
N GLY A 542 -33.93 -2.28 -5.71
CA GLY A 542 -35.25 -2.52 -6.28
C GLY A 542 -35.38 -2.22 -7.78
N TYR A 543 -34.29 -2.00 -8.50
CA TYR A 543 -34.31 -1.85 -9.95
C TYR A 543 -34.74 -3.15 -10.64
N ASP A 544 -35.58 -3.01 -11.65
CA ASP A 544 -36.06 -4.10 -12.51
C ASP A 544 -36.01 -3.63 -13.97
N ALA A 545 -35.20 -4.29 -14.80
CA ALA A 545 -34.96 -3.88 -16.17
C ALA A 545 -36.21 -3.88 -17.07
N GLU A 546 -37.17 -4.80 -16.83
CA GLU A 546 -38.41 -4.87 -17.60
C GLU A 546 -39.39 -3.76 -17.22
N ARG A 547 -39.41 -3.38 -15.93
CA ARG A 547 -40.31 -2.33 -15.42
C ARG A 547 -39.73 -0.94 -15.64
N ASP A 548 -38.46 -0.73 -15.36
CA ASP A 548 -37.82 0.60 -15.23
C ASP A 548 -37.08 0.99 -16.51
N GLY A 549 -36.80 0.04 -17.39
CA GLY A 549 -36.03 0.26 -18.61
C GLY A 549 -34.55 0.49 -18.38
N PRO A 550 -33.78 0.79 -19.45
CA PRO A 550 -32.33 0.96 -19.36
C PRO A 550 -31.93 2.21 -18.52
N LEU A 551 -30.90 2.05 -17.69
CA LEU A 551 -30.35 3.09 -16.84
C LEU A 551 -29.20 3.83 -17.55
N PRO A 552 -28.88 5.07 -17.15
CA PRO A 552 -27.58 5.65 -17.43
C PRO A 552 -26.50 4.84 -16.74
N LEU A 553 -25.36 4.63 -17.42
CA LEU A 553 -24.27 3.77 -16.99
C LEU A 553 -23.00 4.57 -16.70
N VAL A 554 -22.32 4.25 -15.62
CA VAL A 554 -20.95 4.69 -15.36
C VAL A 554 -20.01 3.49 -15.43
N VAL A 555 -19.09 3.48 -16.39
CA VAL A 555 -17.99 2.50 -16.49
C VAL A 555 -16.79 3.07 -15.75
N TRP A 556 -16.35 2.39 -14.69
CA TRP A 556 -15.19 2.82 -13.91
C TRP A 556 -14.10 1.76 -13.99
N ALA A 557 -12.94 2.15 -14.56
CA ALA A 557 -11.91 1.20 -14.90
C ALA A 557 -10.50 1.71 -14.61
N TYR A 558 -9.58 0.76 -14.55
CA TYR A 558 -8.15 0.98 -14.42
C TYR A 558 -7.42 -0.08 -15.28
N PRO A 559 -6.69 0.30 -16.33
CA PRO A 559 -5.97 -0.65 -17.17
C PRO A 559 -4.90 -1.40 -16.38
N LEU A 560 -4.76 -2.69 -16.66
CA LEU A 560 -3.70 -3.53 -16.12
C LEU A 560 -3.01 -4.27 -17.28
N ASP A 561 -1.73 -4.52 -17.11
CA ASP A 561 -0.88 -5.13 -18.11
C ASP A 561 -0.67 -6.61 -17.81
N TYR A 562 -0.77 -7.47 -18.83
CA TYR A 562 -0.68 -8.93 -18.72
C TYR A 562 0.22 -9.53 -19.80
N GLY A 563 0.90 -10.64 -19.44
CA GLY A 563 1.68 -11.41 -20.39
C GLY A 563 0.83 -12.24 -21.36
N ASP A 564 -0.37 -12.64 -20.93
CA ASP A 564 -1.25 -13.52 -21.70
C ASP A 564 -2.74 -13.28 -21.45
N ALA A 565 -3.58 -13.74 -22.38
CA ALA A 565 -5.03 -13.57 -22.34
C ALA A 565 -5.72 -14.44 -21.24
N GLY A 566 -5.13 -15.56 -20.87
CA GLY A 566 -5.72 -16.49 -19.90
C GLY A 566 -5.71 -15.89 -18.50
N THR A 567 -4.56 -15.35 -18.07
CA THR A 567 -4.45 -14.67 -16.76
C THR A 567 -5.18 -13.32 -16.74
N ALA A 568 -5.19 -12.61 -17.87
CA ALA A 568 -5.93 -11.35 -18.02
C ALA A 568 -7.45 -11.51 -17.86
N GLY A 569 -7.98 -12.66 -18.28
CA GLY A 569 -9.41 -12.98 -18.22
C GLY A 569 -9.88 -13.57 -16.89
N GLN A 570 -8.99 -13.77 -15.92
CA GLN A 570 -9.37 -14.31 -14.63
C GLN A 570 -10.18 -13.32 -13.80
N VAL A 571 -11.24 -13.81 -13.17
CA VAL A 571 -12.09 -13.04 -12.27
C VAL A 571 -11.32 -12.69 -11.00
N ARG A 572 -11.45 -11.45 -10.55
CA ARG A 572 -10.93 -10.95 -9.27
C ARG A 572 -12.01 -10.13 -8.58
N GLY A 573 -12.12 -10.29 -7.25
CA GLY A 573 -13.14 -9.64 -6.45
C GLY A 573 -14.34 -10.53 -6.17
N SER A 574 -15.21 -10.09 -5.28
CA SER A 574 -16.40 -10.85 -4.84
C SER A 574 -17.62 -9.94 -4.77
N THR A 575 -18.78 -10.47 -5.20
CA THR A 575 -20.08 -9.79 -5.01
C THR A 575 -20.52 -9.81 -3.55
N GLU A 576 -19.95 -10.69 -2.73
CA GLU A 576 -20.30 -10.84 -1.32
C GLU A 576 -19.56 -9.86 -0.40
N ARG A 577 -18.55 -9.12 -0.91
CA ARG A 577 -17.94 -8.02 -0.14
C ARG A 577 -18.96 -6.93 0.15
N PHE A 578 -18.97 -6.44 1.38
CA PHE A 578 -19.74 -5.25 1.74
C PHE A 578 -19.26 -4.02 0.97
N SER A 579 -20.17 -3.23 0.43
CA SER A 579 -19.79 -2.02 -0.31
C SER A 579 -19.38 -0.93 0.66
N ARG A 580 -18.11 -0.58 0.67
CA ARG A 580 -17.59 0.53 1.50
C ARG A 580 -17.62 1.81 0.69
N LEU A 581 -18.19 2.86 1.25
CA LEU A 581 -18.28 4.19 0.64
C LEU A 581 -17.42 5.17 1.44
N THR A 582 -16.18 5.34 1.00
CA THR A 582 -15.18 6.21 1.66
C THR A 582 -14.89 7.49 0.88
N GLY A 583 -15.63 7.73 -0.23
CA GLY A 583 -15.57 8.97 -1.01
C GLY A 583 -14.85 8.86 -2.35
N SER A 584 -14.10 7.78 -2.63
CA SER A 584 -13.39 7.61 -3.90
C SER A 584 -14.01 6.56 -4.82
N GLU A 585 -14.88 5.73 -4.32
CA GLU A 585 -15.49 4.61 -5.05
C GLU A 585 -16.59 5.12 -6.02
N PRO A 586 -16.74 4.51 -7.21
CA PRO A 586 -17.79 4.89 -8.15
C PRO A 586 -19.20 4.46 -7.71
N VAL A 587 -19.31 3.53 -6.76
CA VAL A 587 -20.60 3.01 -6.27
C VAL A 587 -21.52 4.10 -5.71
N TRP A 588 -20.99 5.26 -5.33
CA TRP A 588 -21.78 6.43 -4.96
C TRP A 588 -22.86 6.82 -5.99
N PHE A 589 -22.60 6.58 -7.28
CA PHE A 589 -23.55 6.95 -8.36
C PHE A 589 -24.83 6.12 -8.32
N VAL A 590 -24.78 4.93 -7.70
CA VAL A 590 -25.97 4.08 -7.48
C VAL A 590 -27.04 4.81 -6.65
N LEU A 591 -26.62 5.67 -5.68
CA LEU A 591 -27.54 6.51 -4.89
C LEU A 591 -28.32 7.54 -5.73
N ARG A 592 -27.89 7.77 -6.95
CA ARG A 592 -28.55 8.69 -7.90
C ARG A 592 -29.13 7.94 -9.08
N GLY A 593 -29.36 6.62 -8.94
CA GLY A 593 -30.06 5.78 -9.91
C GLY A 593 -29.25 5.39 -11.14
N TYR A 594 -27.93 5.54 -11.10
CA TYR A 594 -27.05 5.05 -12.16
C TYR A 594 -26.72 3.58 -11.99
N ALA A 595 -26.65 2.84 -13.09
CA ALA A 595 -25.93 1.57 -13.10
C ALA A 595 -24.41 1.87 -13.07
N VAL A 596 -23.65 1.10 -12.29
CA VAL A 596 -22.20 1.28 -12.17
C VAL A 596 -21.48 -0.04 -12.47
N LEU A 597 -20.67 -0.06 -13.51
CA LEU A 597 -19.73 -1.14 -13.78
C LEU A 597 -18.39 -0.78 -13.14
N GLN A 598 -18.13 -1.36 -11.97
CA GLN A 598 -16.90 -1.17 -11.20
C GLN A 598 -15.89 -2.27 -11.53
N ASN A 599 -14.59 -1.97 -11.47
CA ASN A 599 -13.51 -2.88 -11.81
C ASN A 599 -13.70 -3.50 -13.21
N ALA A 600 -14.26 -2.70 -14.12
CA ALA A 600 -14.34 -3.08 -15.53
C ALA A 600 -12.92 -3.33 -16.05
N THR A 601 -12.62 -4.57 -16.42
CA THR A 601 -11.26 -4.92 -16.82
C THR A 601 -10.89 -4.32 -18.17
N MET A 602 -9.73 -3.67 -18.21
CA MET A 602 -9.16 -3.05 -19.41
C MET A 602 -7.76 -3.65 -19.65
N PRO A 603 -7.66 -4.94 -20.00
CA PRO A 603 -6.38 -5.60 -20.10
C PRO A 603 -5.60 -5.11 -21.32
N VAL A 604 -4.32 -4.79 -21.11
CA VAL A 604 -3.31 -4.57 -22.14
C VAL A 604 -2.41 -5.80 -22.15
N ILE A 605 -2.44 -6.57 -23.24
CA ILE A 605 -1.81 -7.88 -23.32
C ILE A 605 -0.73 -7.86 -24.37
N GLY A 606 0.44 -8.38 -24.05
CA GLY A 606 1.52 -8.50 -25.01
C GLY A 606 2.89 -8.71 -24.37
N ASP A 607 3.90 -8.68 -25.22
CA ASP A 607 5.30 -8.71 -24.79
C ASP A 607 5.60 -7.48 -23.92
N PRO A 608 6.24 -7.62 -22.77
CA PRO A 608 6.55 -6.51 -21.86
C PRO A 608 7.34 -5.35 -22.49
N GLU A 609 8.07 -5.58 -23.57
CA GLU A 609 8.84 -4.53 -24.28
C GLU A 609 7.99 -3.75 -25.29
N THR A 610 6.83 -4.28 -25.73
CA THR A 610 6.05 -3.69 -26.84
C THR A 610 4.54 -3.63 -26.61
N MET A 611 4.03 -4.11 -25.47
CA MET A 611 2.57 -4.22 -25.23
C MET A 611 1.82 -2.88 -25.37
N ASN A 612 2.48 -1.76 -25.07
CA ASN A 612 1.87 -0.44 -25.18
C ASN A 612 1.73 0.06 -26.64
N ASP A 613 2.33 -0.63 -27.62
CA ASP A 613 2.14 -0.30 -29.04
C ASP A 613 0.67 -0.46 -29.46
N SER A 614 -0.09 -1.34 -28.81
CA SER A 614 -1.52 -1.60 -29.03
C SER A 614 -2.44 -1.11 -27.89
N TYR A 615 -1.94 -0.25 -27.00
CA TYR A 615 -2.70 0.24 -25.84
C TYR A 615 -4.07 0.83 -26.22
N ILE A 616 -4.10 1.73 -27.19
CA ILE A 616 -5.33 2.41 -27.62
C ILE A 616 -6.33 1.41 -28.23
N GLU A 617 -5.85 0.50 -29.07
CA GLU A 617 -6.68 -0.52 -29.71
C GLU A 617 -7.31 -1.45 -28.68
N GLN A 618 -6.51 -1.98 -27.75
CA GLN A 618 -6.98 -2.93 -26.75
C GLN A 618 -7.95 -2.30 -25.76
N THR A 619 -7.66 -1.10 -25.24
CA THR A 619 -8.55 -0.41 -24.30
C THR A 619 -9.86 0.05 -24.97
N SER A 620 -9.81 0.48 -26.23
CA SER A 620 -11.01 0.85 -26.99
C SER A 620 -11.90 -0.38 -27.30
N ALA A 621 -11.29 -1.52 -27.62
CA ALA A 621 -12.02 -2.79 -27.80
C ALA A 621 -12.69 -3.24 -26.51
N ALA A 622 -11.98 -3.18 -25.38
CA ALA A 622 -12.54 -3.51 -24.06
C ALA A 622 -13.71 -2.57 -23.69
N ALA A 623 -13.55 -1.27 -23.87
CA ALA A 623 -14.60 -0.29 -23.62
C ALA A 623 -15.86 -0.55 -24.47
N SER A 624 -15.68 -0.85 -25.75
CA SER A 624 -16.77 -1.19 -26.68
C SER A 624 -17.51 -2.45 -26.24
N ALA A 625 -16.79 -3.48 -25.80
CA ALA A 625 -17.39 -4.73 -25.34
C ALA A 625 -18.18 -4.53 -24.04
N HIS A 626 -17.67 -3.71 -23.08
CA HIS A 626 -18.39 -3.37 -21.86
C HIS A 626 -19.74 -2.69 -22.17
N VAL A 627 -19.74 -1.66 -23.00
CA VAL A 627 -20.96 -0.94 -23.37
C VAL A 627 -21.94 -1.84 -24.13
N ALA A 628 -21.44 -2.62 -25.09
CA ALA A 628 -22.28 -3.52 -25.89
C ALA A 628 -22.92 -4.62 -25.04
N ALA A 629 -22.17 -5.22 -24.10
CA ALA A 629 -22.68 -6.26 -23.21
C ALA A 629 -23.83 -5.74 -22.33
N LEU A 630 -23.68 -4.61 -21.66
CA LEU A 630 -24.70 -4.06 -20.78
C LEU A 630 -25.92 -3.52 -21.56
N THR A 631 -25.71 -2.98 -22.76
CA THR A 631 -26.79 -2.60 -23.65
C THR A 631 -27.60 -3.81 -24.12
N LYS A 632 -26.93 -4.91 -24.50
CA LYS A 632 -27.58 -6.18 -24.87
C LYS A 632 -28.38 -6.80 -23.76
N MET A 633 -27.94 -6.62 -22.50
CA MET A 633 -28.66 -7.08 -21.29
C MET A 633 -29.88 -6.19 -20.98
N GLY A 634 -30.11 -5.09 -21.70
CA GLY A 634 -31.20 -4.15 -21.44
C GLY A 634 -30.97 -3.26 -20.20
N ILE A 635 -29.77 -3.27 -19.65
CA ILE A 635 -29.42 -2.53 -18.42
C ILE A 635 -28.96 -1.10 -18.75
N ALA A 636 -28.10 -0.94 -19.75
CA ALA A 636 -27.55 0.36 -20.12
C ALA A 636 -28.26 1.00 -21.31
N ASP A 637 -28.53 2.30 -21.18
CA ASP A 637 -28.88 3.16 -22.33
C ASP A 637 -27.59 3.59 -23.03
N PRO A 638 -27.32 3.12 -24.25
CA PRO A 638 -26.06 3.41 -24.95
C PRO A 638 -25.85 4.93 -25.24
N ALA A 639 -26.89 5.75 -25.20
CA ALA A 639 -26.78 7.19 -25.36
C ALA A 639 -26.40 7.90 -24.05
N ARG A 640 -26.45 7.21 -22.91
CA ARG A 640 -26.20 7.77 -21.58
C ARG A 640 -25.13 6.98 -20.82
N VAL A 641 -23.97 6.80 -21.44
CA VAL A 641 -22.82 6.12 -20.82
C VAL A 641 -21.73 7.12 -20.52
N ALA A 642 -21.23 7.12 -19.28
CA ALA A 642 -20.04 7.84 -18.88
C ALA A 642 -18.88 6.86 -18.60
N VAL A 643 -17.66 7.33 -18.80
CA VAL A 643 -16.45 6.62 -18.39
C VAL A 643 -15.70 7.42 -17.34
N GLY A 644 -15.09 6.74 -16.37
CA GLY A 644 -14.27 7.40 -15.38
C GLY A 644 -13.15 6.54 -14.83
N GLY A 645 -12.21 7.22 -14.20
CA GLY A 645 -11.08 6.56 -13.54
C GLY A 645 -10.20 7.52 -12.75
N HIS A 646 -9.32 6.94 -11.97
CA HIS A 646 -8.33 7.65 -11.17
C HIS A 646 -6.92 7.27 -11.64
N SER A 647 -5.97 8.21 -11.62
CA SER A 647 -4.57 7.95 -11.96
C SER A 647 -4.42 7.40 -13.39
N TYR A 648 -3.97 6.16 -13.57
CA TYR A 648 -3.89 5.51 -14.89
C TYR A 648 -5.28 5.26 -15.50
N GLY A 649 -6.32 5.11 -14.66
CA GLY A 649 -7.71 5.09 -15.12
C GLY A 649 -8.19 6.45 -15.67
N ALA A 650 -7.71 7.57 -15.14
CA ALA A 650 -7.98 8.90 -15.69
C ALA A 650 -7.29 9.13 -17.04
N PHE A 651 -6.07 8.64 -17.17
CA PHE A 651 -5.34 8.59 -18.44
C PHE A 651 -6.10 7.78 -19.50
N MET A 652 -6.58 6.59 -19.14
CA MET A 652 -7.46 5.78 -19.98
C MET A 652 -8.74 6.54 -20.36
N THR A 653 -9.41 7.17 -19.38
CA THR A 653 -10.63 7.93 -19.62
C THR A 653 -10.43 8.98 -20.73
N ALA A 654 -9.38 9.79 -20.62
CA ALA A 654 -9.10 10.82 -21.62
C ALA A 654 -8.76 10.22 -22.99
N ASN A 655 -8.05 9.09 -23.05
CA ASN A 655 -7.76 8.37 -24.30
C ASN A 655 -9.03 7.82 -24.93
N LEU A 656 -9.92 7.19 -24.15
CA LEU A 656 -11.17 6.67 -24.69
C LEU A 656 -12.07 7.78 -25.28
N LEU A 657 -12.10 8.96 -24.65
CA LEU A 657 -12.81 10.14 -25.21
C LEU A 657 -12.14 10.70 -26.46
N ALA A 658 -10.82 10.55 -26.61
CA ALA A 658 -10.08 11.01 -27.76
C ALA A 658 -10.19 10.08 -28.98
N HIS A 659 -10.41 8.78 -28.74
CA HIS A 659 -10.31 7.74 -29.77
C HIS A 659 -11.60 6.95 -30.01
N THR A 660 -12.69 7.25 -29.25
CA THR A 660 -14.00 6.59 -29.42
C THR A 660 -15.14 7.59 -29.24
N ASP A 661 -16.32 7.27 -29.79
CA ASP A 661 -17.57 8.02 -29.60
C ASP A 661 -18.56 7.29 -28.66
N LEU A 662 -18.03 6.41 -27.78
CA LEU A 662 -18.83 5.53 -26.93
C LEU A 662 -19.49 6.26 -25.74
N PHE A 663 -18.92 7.38 -25.31
CA PHE A 663 -19.24 7.98 -24.03
C PHE A 663 -19.82 9.40 -24.16
N ALA A 664 -20.91 9.64 -23.48
CA ALA A 664 -21.56 10.96 -23.40
C ALA A 664 -20.82 11.93 -22.47
N ALA A 665 -20.02 11.42 -21.52
CA ALA A 665 -19.21 12.24 -20.61
C ALA A 665 -18.04 11.43 -20.03
N GLY A 666 -17.01 12.15 -19.53
CA GLY A 666 -15.88 11.56 -18.81
C GLY A 666 -15.62 12.21 -17.45
N ILE A 667 -15.06 11.41 -16.52
CA ILE A 667 -14.58 11.85 -15.20
C ILE A 667 -13.15 11.34 -15.02
N ALA A 668 -12.17 12.24 -15.00
CA ALA A 668 -10.75 11.90 -14.92
C ALA A 668 -10.11 12.54 -13.67
N ARG A 669 -9.65 11.69 -12.71
CA ARG A 669 -9.10 12.15 -11.44
C ARG A 669 -7.59 11.88 -11.38
N SER A 670 -6.79 12.92 -11.10
CA SER A 670 -5.33 12.86 -10.88
C SER A 670 -4.58 12.05 -11.96
N GLY A 671 -4.85 12.32 -13.25
CA GLY A 671 -4.27 11.59 -14.39
C GLY A 671 -3.00 12.20 -14.94
N ALA A 672 -2.32 11.44 -15.79
CA ALA A 672 -1.18 11.88 -16.58
C ALA A 672 -1.55 11.88 -18.07
N TYR A 673 -1.71 13.03 -18.67
CA TYR A 673 -2.31 13.16 -20.00
C TYR A 673 -1.28 13.44 -21.11
N ASN A 674 -0.05 13.76 -20.73
CA ASN A 674 1.07 13.93 -21.64
C ASN A 674 2.26 13.08 -21.18
N ARG A 675 2.51 11.96 -21.86
CA ARG A 675 3.56 11.01 -21.48
C ARG A 675 4.97 11.49 -21.81
N THR A 676 5.12 12.52 -22.61
CA THR A 676 6.44 13.15 -22.83
C THR A 676 7.00 13.78 -21.55
N LEU A 677 6.14 14.04 -20.53
CA LEU A 677 6.57 14.49 -19.20
C LEU A 677 7.05 13.35 -18.29
N THR A 678 6.92 12.09 -18.72
CA THR A 678 7.49 10.91 -18.07
C THR A 678 8.41 10.15 -19.04
N PRO A 679 9.52 10.78 -19.51
CA PRO A 679 10.24 10.34 -20.70
C PRO A 679 11.05 9.04 -20.51
N PHE A 680 11.17 8.54 -19.31
CA PHE A 680 11.86 7.27 -19.02
C PHE A 680 10.88 6.14 -18.68
N GLY A 681 9.66 6.21 -19.23
CA GLY A 681 8.63 5.20 -19.15
C GLY A 681 7.51 5.52 -18.15
N PHE A 682 6.44 4.73 -18.22
CA PHE A 682 5.24 4.83 -17.39
C PHE A 682 4.62 3.43 -17.27
N GLN A 683 4.03 3.13 -16.12
CA GLN A 683 3.50 1.79 -15.82
C GLN A 683 4.54 0.71 -16.22
N THR A 684 4.17 -0.22 -17.08
CA THR A 684 5.06 -1.26 -17.60
C THR A 684 5.85 -0.82 -18.82
N GLU A 685 5.62 0.38 -19.41
CA GLU A 685 6.44 0.86 -20.53
C GLU A 685 7.90 0.99 -20.10
N ARG A 686 8.77 0.23 -20.74
CA ARG A 686 10.19 0.08 -20.40
C ARG A 686 11.10 0.97 -21.23
N ARG A 687 10.66 1.34 -22.44
CA ARG A 687 11.40 2.17 -23.37
C ARG A 687 11.31 3.64 -22.97
N SER A 688 12.37 4.38 -23.19
CA SER A 688 12.35 5.83 -23.05
C SER A 688 11.55 6.49 -24.21
N PHE A 689 11.18 7.75 -24.01
CA PHE A 689 10.55 8.56 -25.05
C PHE A 689 11.34 8.55 -26.39
N TRP A 690 12.67 8.62 -26.30
CA TRP A 690 13.53 8.65 -27.50
C TRP A 690 13.64 7.29 -28.19
N GLU A 691 13.40 6.20 -27.50
CA GLU A 691 13.38 4.83 -28.06
C GLU A 691 12.02 4.48 -28.66
N ALA A 692 10.91 5.05 -28.15
CA ALA A 692 9.54 4.73 -28.57
C ALA A 692 8.67 5.99 -28.73
N THR A 693 9.19 7.03 -29.40
CA THR A 693 8.52 8.34 -29.56
C THR A 693 7.08 8.20 -30.07
N GLU A 694 6.85 7.32 -31.04
CA GLU A 694 5.51 7.10 -31.63
C GLU A 694 4.52 6.58 -30.60
N VAL A 695 4.93 5.67 -29.70
CA VAL A 695 4.09 5.14 -28.63
C VAL A 695 3.73 6.25 -27.63
N TYR A 696 4.72 7.02 -27.18
CA TYR A 696 4.48 8.13 -26.26
C TYR A 696 3.52 9.18 -26.83
N ASP A 697 3.65 9.48 -28.12
CA ASP A 697 2.75 10.39 -28.83
C ASP A 697 1.35 9.78 -28.98
N GLN A 698 1.25 8.51 -29.40
CA GLN A 698 -0.01 7.81 -29.63
C GLN A 698 -0.85 7.69 -28.35
N VAL A 699 -0.21 7.33 -27.22
CA VAL A 699 -0.94 7.14 -25.97
C VAL A 699 -1.17 8.42 -25.18
N SER A 700 -0.67 9.59 -25.62
CA SER A 700 -0.86 10.87 -24.90
C SER A 700 -2.16 11.55 -25.34
N PRO A 701 -3.25 11.54 -24.57
CA PRO A 701 -4.51 12.17 -24.95
C PRO A 701 -4.38 13.69 -25.16
N PHE A 702 -3.39 14.33 -24.57
CA PHE A 702 -3.06 15.74 -24.83
C PHE A 702 -2.83 16.02 -26.32
N ARG A 703 -2.23 15.08 -27.07
CA ARG A 703 -1.98 15.17 -28.52
C ARG A 703 -3.27 15.17 -29.35
N TYR A 704 -4.35 14.68 -28.77
CA TYR A 704 -5.66 14.49 -29.40
C TYR A 704 -6.75 15.35 -28.72
N ALA A 705 -6.36 16.41 -28.00
CA ALA A 705 -7.31 17.28 -27.30
C ALA A 705 -8.37 17.86 -28.23
N ASP A 706 -8.03 18.11 -29.52
CA ASP A 706 -8.94 18.57 -30.58
C ASP A 706 -9.95 17.50 -31.03
N LYS A 707 -9.76 16.24 -30.64
CA LYS A 707 -10.68 15.12 -30.92
C LYS A 707 -11.62 14.82 -29.77
N ILE A 708 -11.33 15.31 -28.57
CA ILE A 708 -12.19 15.11 -27.41
C ILE A 708 -13.43 15.99 -27.54
N SER A 709 -14.51 15.43 -28.09
CA SER A 709 -15.79 16.10 -28.29
C SER A 709 -16.72 15.98 -27.09
N SER A 710 -16.61 14.87 -26.33
CA SER A 710 -17.44 14.63 -25.12
C SER A 710 -16.95 15.43 -23.94
N PRO A 711 -17.87 15.95 -23.11
CA PRO A 711 -17.54 16.70 -21.90
C PRO A 711 -16.64 15.94 -20.94
N LEU A 712 -15.57 16.58 -20.43
CA LEU A 712 -14.59 15.99 -19.53
C LEU A 712 -14.47 16.78 -18.20
N LEU A 713 -14.76 16.10 -17.08
CA LEU A 713 -14.49 16.61 -15.74
C LEU A 713 -13.09 16.16 -15.31
N LEU A 714 -12.21 17.12 -15.08
CA LEU A 714 -10.86 16.93 -14.55
C LEU A 714 -10.84 17.31 -13.07
N ILE A 715 -10.39 16.42 -12.20
CA ILE A 715 -10.21 16.69 -10.77
C ILE A 715 -8.78 16.35 -10.38
N HIS A 716 -8.09 17.23 -9.63
CA HIS A 716 -6.69 17.01 -9.26
C HIS A 716 -6.34 17.61 -7.90
N GLY A 717 -5.52 16.92 -7.11
CA GLY A 717 -4.97 17.48 -5.88
C GLY A 717 -3.80 18.42 -6.18
N GLU A 718 -3.80 19.64 -5.63
CA GLU A 718 -2.74 20.63 -5.88
C GLU A 718 -1.36 20.19 -5.38
N ARG A 719 -1.32 19.24 -4.43
CA ARG A 719 -0.08 18.67 -3.86
C ARG A 719 0.16 17.22 -4.28
N ASP A 720 -0.33 16.84 -5.47
CA ASP A 720 -0.05 15.53 -6.02
C ASP A 720 1.47 15.37 -6.24
N ALA A 721 2.05 14.47 -5.46
CA ALA A 721 3.48 14.15 -5.46
C ALA A 721 3.80 12.83 -6.19
N ASN A 722 2.78 12.17 -6.77
CA ASN A 722 2.99 10.93 -7.51
C ASN A 722 3.71 11.22 -8.83
N SER A 723 4.82 10.53 -9.05
CA SER A 723 5.63 10.73 -10.24
C SER A 723 4.84 10.49 -11.53
N GLY A 724 4.81 11.49 -12.39
CA GLY A 724 4.09 11.43 -13.67
C GLY A 724 2.68 12.03 -13.66
N THR A 725 2.03 12.17 -12.51
CA THR A 725 0.68 12.74 -12.40
C THR A 725 0.67 14.13 -11.74
N PHE A 726 1.75 14.88 -11.80
CA PHE A 726 1.79 16.22 -11.23
C PHE A 726 0.65 17.10 -11.77
N PRO A 727 0.14 18.07 -10.97
CA PRO A 727 -1.04 18.89 -11.30
C PRO A 727 -1.00 19.55 -12.68
N ILE A 728 0.21 19.88 -13.16
CA ILE A 728 0.46 20.44 -14.50
C ILE A 728 -0.17 19.60 -15.63
N GLN A 729 -0.32 18.29 -15.44
CA GLN A 729 -0.95 17.40 -16.40
C GLN A 729 -2.40 17.78 -16.67
N SER A 730 -3.21 17.96 -15.62
CA SER A 730 -4.61 18.37 -15.73
C SER A 730 -4.75 19.82 -16.20
N GLU A 731 -3.92 20.72 -15.70
CA GLU A 731 -3.94 22.14 -16.10
C GLU A 731 -3.68 22.29 -17.60
N ARG A 732 -2.70 21.57 -18.15
CA ARG A 732 -2.36 21.64 -19.56
C ARG A 732 -3.39 20.98 -20.47
N LEU A 733 -3.96 19.84 -20.06
CA LEU A 733 -5.06 19.24 -20.82
C LEU A 733 -6.28 20.15 -20.82
N PHE A 734 -6.65 20.74 -19.68
CA PHE A 734 -7.77 21.71 -19.61
C PHE A 734 -7.53 22.91 -20.53
N GLN A 735 -6.31 23.48 -20.52
CA GLN A 735 -5.96 24.57 -21.41
C GLN A 735 -6.06 24.19 -22.91
N ALA A 736 -5.63 22.98 -23.25
CA ALA A 736 -5.74 22.48 -24.64
C ALA A 736 -7.20 22.32 -25.06
N LEU A 737 -8.03 21.69 -24.21
CA LEU A 737 -9.48 21.55 -24.47
C LEU A 737 -10.18 22.90 -24.63
N GLN A 738 -9.86 23.87 -23.76
CA GLN A 738 -10.39 25.24 -23.88
C GLN A 738 -9.98 25.88 -25.20
N GLY A 739 -8.72 25.72 -25.61
CA GLY A 739 -8.18 26.31 -26.84
C GLY A 739 -8.73 25.68 -28.14
N THR A 740 -9.10 24.40 -28.09
CA THR A 740 -9.69 23.67 -29.23
C THR A 740 -11.22 23.69 -29.27
N GLY A 741 -11.88 24.32 -28.26
CA GLY A 741 -13.34 24.43 -28.19
C GLY A 741 -14.03 23.22 -27.53
N GLY A 742 -13.28 22.34 -26.86
CA GLY A 742 -13.81 21.21 -26.11
C GLY A 742 -14.56 21.65 -24.85
N THR A 743 -15.49 20.83 -24.39
CA THR A 743 -16.23 21.06 -23.14
C THR A 743 -15.49 20.39 -21.98
N ALA A 744 -14.94 21.19 -21.06
CA ALA A 744 -14.22 20.68 -19.91
C ALA A 744 -14.49 21.49 -18.64
N ARG A 745 -14.34 20.85 -17.49
CA ARG A 745 -14.33 21.46 -16.17
C ARG A 745 -13.09 20.99 -15.41
N LEU A 746 -12.35 21.91 -14.83
CA LEU A 746 -11.18 21.61 -13.99
C LEU A 746 -11.47 21.98 -12.54
N VAL A 747 -11.28 21.03 -11.64
CA VAL A 747 -11.38 21.17 -10.19
C VAL A 747 -10.02 20.90 -9.57
N MET A 748 -9.38 21.92 -9.02
CA MET A 748 -8.13 21.80 -8.28
C MET A 748 -8.44 21.80 -6.78
N LEU A 749 -7.97 20.77 -6.08
CA LEU A 749 -8.27 20.58 -4.66
C LEU A 749 -7.07 21.05 -3.81
N PRO A 750 -7.21 22.17 -3.07
CA PRO A 750 -6.14 22.67 -2.23
C PRO A 750 -5.68 21.64 -1.20
N TYR A 751 -4.37 21.54 -1.02
CA TYR A 751 -3.71 20.67 -0.04
C TYR A 751 -3.87 19.17 -0.26
N GLU A 752 -4.68 18.72 -1.20
CA GLU A 752 -4.83 17.29 -1.53
C GLU A 752 -3.63 16.76 -2.33
N SER A 753 -3.26 15.52 -2.05
CA SER A 753 -2.24 14.77 -2.77
C SER A 753 -2.87 13.96 -3.92
N HIS A 754 -2.24 12.83 -4.31
CA HIS A 754 -2.73 11.94 -5.37
C HIS A 754 -4.11 11.35 -5.04
N GLY A 755 -4.37 11.00 -3.77
CA GLY A 755 -5.68 10.62 -3.24
C GLY A 755 -6.29 11.75 -2.42
N TYR A 756 -7.61 11.87 -2.39
CA TYR A 756 -8.31 12.94 -1.68
C TYR A 756 -8.75 12.46 -0.29
N LEU A 757 -8.38 13.18 0.75
CA LEU A 757 -8.56 12.76 2.14
C LEU A 757 -9.48 13.68 2.94
N ALA A 758 -9.36 15.00 2.74
CA ALA A 758 -10.12 15.96 3.55
C ALA A 758 -11.62 15.83 3.31
N ARG A 759 -12.39 15.89 4.40
CA ARG A 759 -13.85 15.81 4.37
C ARG A 759 -14.47 16.78 3.37
N GLU A 760 -14.04 18.05 3.39
CA GLU A 760 -14.50 19.09 2.49
C GLU A 760 -14.18 18.79 1.03
N SER A 761 -12.99 18.27 0.76
CA SER A 761 -12.55 17.87 -0.59
C SER A 761 -13.37 16.70 -1.11
N VAL A 762 -13.57 15.66 -0.31
CA VAL A 762 -14.34 14.47 -0.69
C VAL A 762 -15.79 14.83 -0.99
N LEU A 763 -16.44 15.63 -0.13
CA LEU A 763 -17.79 16.10 -0.36
C LEU A 763 -17.89 16.97 -1.62
N HIS A 764 -16.91 17.85 -1.85
CA HIS A 764 -16.86 18.68 -3.06
C HIS A 764 -16.72 17.82 -4.33
N VAL A 765 -15.82 16.84 -4.32
CA VAL A 765 -15.62 15.91 -5.43
C VAL A 765 -16.91 15.15 -5.76
N LEU A 766 -17.61 14.64 -4.75
CA LEU A 766 -18.88 13.94 -4.95
C LEU A 766 -19.96 14.87 -5.53
N ALA A 767 -20.07 16.10 -5.01
CA ALA A 767 -21.02 17.09 -5.53
C ALA A 767 -20.73 17.46 -6.99
N GLU A 768 -19.46 17.65 -7.35
CA GLU A 768 -19.03 17.94 -8.73
C GLU A 768 -19.33 16.77 -9.67
N GLN A 769 -19.05 15.55 -9.26
CA GLN A 769 -19.28 14.34 -10.06
C GLN A 769 -20.79 14.10 -10.27
N PHE A 770 -21.62 14.22 -9.23
CA PHE A 770 -23.08 14.10 -9.36
C PHE A 770 -23.65 15.15 -10.31
N SER A 771 -23.30 16.43 -10.12
CA SER A 771 -23.77 17.51 -10.99
C SER A 771 -23.29 17.35 -12.44
N TRP A 772 -22.09 16.79 -12.65
CA TRP A 772 -21.55 16.51 -13.98
C TRP A 772 -22.33 15.43 -14.70
N LEU A 773 -22.59 14.31 -14.03
CA LEU A 773 -23.36 13.21 -14.61
C LEU A 773 -24.82 13.61 -14.87
N GLU A 774 -25.48 14.29 -13.92
CA GLU A 774 -26.83 14.82 -14.10
C GLU A 774 -26.93 15.73 -15.33
N ARG A 775 -25.99 16.64 -15.48
CA ARG A 775 -25.96 17.57 -16.61
C ARG A 775 -25.82 16.90 -17.97
N TRP A 776 -25.02 15.84 -18.07
CA TRP A 776 -24.63 15.27 -19.36
C TRP A 776 -25.30 13.94 -19.70
N LEU A 777 -25.75 13.19 -18.70
CA LEU A 777 -26.48 11.93 -18.88
C LEU A 777 -27.99 12.11 -18.60
N GLY A 778 -28.41 13.27 -18.05
CA GLY A 778 -29.77 13.52 -17.63
C GLY A 778 -30.13 12.90 -16.29
N ASP A 779 -31.28 13.34 -15.72
CA ASP A 779 -31.80 12.76 -14.49
C ASP A 779 -32.04 11.26 -14.68
N SER A 780 -31.47 10.47 -13.80
CA SER A 780 -31.93 9.14 -13.55
C SER A 780 -33.08 9.28 -12.56
N ARG A 781 -34.29 9.20 -12.97
CA ARG A 781 -35.59 9.42 -12.29
C ARG A 781 -35.60 9.52 -10.78
#